data_a7b2d32d2863fe955fa310d564da5504
#
_entry.id   a7b2d32d2863fe955fa310d564da5504
#
_cell.length_a   1.000
_cell.length_b   1.000
_cell.length_c   1.000
_cell.angle_alpha   90.00
_cell.angle_beta   90.00
_cell.angle_gamma   90.00
#
_symmetry.space_group_name_H-M   'P 1'
#
loop_
_entity.id
_entity.type
_entity.pdbx_description
1 polymer ?
#
loop_
_entity_poly.entity_id
_entity_poly.type
_entity_poly.pdbx_seq_one_letter_code
_entity_poly.pdbx_strand_id
1 'polypeptide(L)'
;MNKTLLFITSFPPRQCGIATFAQDLVNALHKTFAGKLNIEICALTEPGKPAAYEAPVQYTLNALDAESCIAMAHTINANAEIDLVCIEHEFGLYGGDYGHHLLGLLSLLDKPFIVRFHTVLPNPDQKCLKIVSLIGALAAKVTVMTQTSADILQTTYQLAPEKIIHIPHGTHAHIISDKEEVKKRFGLQGKMVLSTFGLLSENKGLETGIRAMKRVATQFPNAVYLILGRTHPTIVAREGERYRDRLVQLIKDNGLEKNVQFVNSYLSLDNLLDYLAITDIYLFTSIDPHQAVSGTFVYAMSAGCPVIATSFVQAKEMLDESCGYLIDFNNDEQLADHAITLLGNDALRASMSKRAIEKTRNSIWENVALAHMAMFQSIESEDQLVMPNLPPAYLDHADRLTDEFGMMQFAKFDVPDPASGYTLDDNARALIAMCMYTKDFEPNRYVLDLAHKYLDFIGFCQQKDARFLNYVDVNHQFTDDNNGCNLEDSNGRAIWALGYLMSQYQHLPTSMVKQAYLYLRDSFTWIENLTSPRAIAFAIKGLYYYLQYETSRTVVNLVNKLANRLQKIYMVAHDETWKWYEPCLTYANAVLPEAMMMAWMATGKAAYKHIAEQSFEFLCSKTFRNQYMKVISNRNWYHKNDGEQCNDEGGEQPIEIAYTMFTLQTFYDATGHSAYLEKMRVAFSWYLGNNHLKQVVYNPLTYGCYDGLETSSVNQNQGAESTVCYLMARLLMEQWNKQKYVASQNTNARPPLYLSLN
;
A
#
# COMPACT_ATOMS: atom_id res chain seq x y z
N MET A 1 20.86 13.68 0.40
CA MET A 1 21.31 14.17 -0.92
C MET A 1 20.27 13.78 -1.94
N ASN A 2 19.93 14.66 -2.89
CA ASN A 2 19.07 14.25 -4.00
C ASN A 2 19.93 13.46 -4.97
N LYS A 3 19.61 12.17 -5.18
CA LYS A 3 20.33 11.32 -6.13
C LYS A 3 19.77 11.51 -7.53
N THR A 4 20.68 11.58 -8.51
CA THR A 4 20.31 11.67 -9.92
C THR A 4 20.41 10.31 -10.59
N LEU A 5 19.27 9.81 -11.06
CA LEU A 5 19.14 8.57 -11.82
C LEU A 5 18.93 8.89 -13.29
N LEU A 6 19.77 8.33 -14.15
CA LEU A 6 19.59 8.44 -15.61
C LEU A 6 18.97 7.17 -16.16
N PHE A 7 17.76 7.26 -16.75
CA PHE A 7 17.12 6.14 -17.43
C PHE A 7 17.41 6.17 -18.95
N ILE A 8 18.02 5.12 -19.49
CA ILE A 8 18.22 4.92 -20.93
C ILE A 8 17.12 3.99 -21.42
N THR A 9 16.15 4.52 -22.14
CA THR A 9 14.91 3.80 -22.48
C THR A 9 14.18 4.40 -23.68
N SER A 10 13.26 3.64 -24.27
CA SER A 10 12.18 4.24 -25.06
C SER A 10 11.29 5.06 -24.16
N PHE A 11 10.90 6.26 -24.61
CA PHE A 11 10.06 7.17 -23.83
C PHE A 11 9.02 7.86 -24.72
N PRO A 12 7.84 8.29 -24.18
CA PRO A 12 6.90 9.07 -24.97
C PRO A 12 7.52 10.34 -25.59
N PRO A 13 7.10 10.74 -26.79
CA PRO A 13 5.90 10.33 -27.51
C PRO A 13 6.00 9.01 -28.30
N ARG A 14 7.09 8.24 -28.18
CA ARG A 14 7.19 6.92 -28.80
C ARG A 14 6.12 5.98 -28.22
N GLN A 15 5.34 5.35 -29.11
CA GLN A 15 4.24 4.47 -28.71
C GLN A 15 4.67 3.00 -28.75
N CYS A 16 5.17 2.50 -27.63
CA CYS A 16 5.48 1.09 -27.44
C CYS A 16 5.32 0.72 -25.95
N GLY A 17 5.22 -0.56 -25.64
CA GLY A 17 5.04 -1.05 -24.28
C GLY A 17 6.14 -0.62 -23.31
N ILE A 18 7.40 -0.57 -23.76
CA ILE A 18 8.54 -0.16 -22.93
C ILE A 18 8.48 1.34 -22.63
N ALA A 19 8.06 2.18 -23.58
CA ALA A 19 7.92 3.61 -23.33
C ALA A 19 6.84 3.90 -22.28
N THR A 20 5.71 3.19 -22.34
CA THR A 20 4.65 3.30 -21.34
C THR A 20 5.14 2.81 -19.98
N PHE A 21 5.79 1.64 -19.93
CA PHE A 21 6.36 1.10 -18.69
C PHE A 21 7.36 2.07 -18.04
N ALA A 22 8.29 2.63 -18.84
CA ALA A 22 9.29 3.57 -18.33
C ALA A 22 8.65 4.85 -17.78
N GLN A 23 7.64 5.39 -18.47
CA GLN A 23 6.89 6.55 -18.02
C GLN A 23 6.17 6.27 -16.69
N ASP A 24 5.48 5.13 -16.58
CA ASP A 24 4.75 4.75 -15.37
C ASP A 24 5.71 4.54 -14.19
N LEU A 25 6.85 3.88 -14.41
CA LEU A 25 7.89 3.71 -13.40
C LEU A 25 8.45 5.05 -12.91
N VAL A 26 8.80 5.94 -13.82
CA VAL A 26 9.32 7.28 -13.50
C VAL A 26 8.28 8.08 -12.72
N ASN A 27 7.02 8.05 -13.14
CA ASN A 27 5.92 8.70 -12.42
C ASN A 27 5.74 8.12 -11.01
N ALA A 28 5.81 6.80 -10.86
CA ALA A 28 5.70 6.13 -9.56
C ALA A 28 6.85 6.51 -8.62
N LEU A 29 8.09 6.53 -9.11
CA LEU A 29 9.26 6.95 -8.34
C LEU A 29 9.15 8.43 -7.95
N HIS A 30 8.75 9.31 -8.87
CA HIS A 30 8.52 10.72 -8.58
C HIS A 30 7.43 10.93 -7.53
N LYS A 31 6.28 10.26 -7.67
CA LYS A 31 5.17 10.34 -6.71
C LYS A 31 5.60 9.88 -5.33
N THR A 32 6.32 8.75 -5.26
CA THR A 32 6.67 8.09 -3.99
C THR A 32 7.85 8.79 -3.29
N PHE A 33 8.81 9.33 -4.04
CA PHE A 33 10.07 9.86 -3.52
C PHE A 33 10.36 11.30 -3.97
N ALA A 34 9.35 12.13 -4.24
CA ALA A 34 9.53 13.52 -4.68
C ALA A 34 10.49 14.29 -3.77
N GLY A 35 11.41 15.06 -4.37
CA GLY A 35 12.43 15.81 -3.66
C GLY A 35 13.58 14.97 -3.07
N LYS A 36 13.61 13.65 -3.29
CA LYS A 36 14.68 12.75 -2.85
C LYS A 36 15.43 12.11 -4.00
N LEU A 37 14.81 12.08 -5.17
CA LEU A 37 15.39 11.62 -6.43
C LEU A 37 15.25 12.72 -7.48
N ASN A 38 16.31 12.93 -8.24
CA ASN A 38 16.27 13.59 -9.54
C ASN A 38 16.30 12.51 -10.62
N ILE A 39 15.37 12.53 -11.56
CA ILE A 39 15.26 11.52 -12.61
C ILE A 39 15.42 12.20 -13.96
N GLU A 40 16.41 11.78 -14.71
CA GLU A 40 16.71 12.23 -16.08
C GLU A 40 16.50 11.06 -17.04
N ILE A 41 16.08 11.37 -18.26
CA ILE A 41 15.84 10.38 -19.30
C ILE A 41 16.81 10.61 -20.47
N CYS A 42 17.42 9.53 -20.93
CA CYS A 42 18.05 9.42 -22.23
C CYS A 42 17.12 8.62 -23.14
N ALA A 43 16.39 9.31 -24.00
CA ALA A 43 15.38 8.69 -24.86
C ALA A 43 16.03 8.05 -26.10
N LEU A 44 15.69 6.77 -26.36
CA LEU A 44 16.12 6.05 -27.57
C LEU A 44 15.37 6.58 -28.79
N THR A 45 16.11 7.07 -29.78
CA THR A 45 15.57 7.65 -31.01
C THR A 45 15.57 6.64 -32.18
N GLU A 46 14.64 6.83 -33.11
CA GLU A 46 14.62 6.10 -34.40
C GLU A 46 15.18 6.98 -35.52
N PRO A 47 16.08 6.45 -36.36
CA PRO A 47 16.60 7.21 -37.50
C PRO A 47 15.47 7.71 -38.41
N GLY A 48 15.54 8.99 -38.77
CA GLY A 48 14.55 9.60 -39.69
C GLY A 48 13.19 9.93 -39.06
N LYS A 49 13.01 9.74 -37.74
CA LYS A 49 11.81 10.11 -37.00
C LYS A 49 12.16 11.04 -35.83
N PRO A 50 12.41 12.33 -36.10
CA PRO A 50 12.67 13.26 -35.02
C PRO A 50 11.43 13.36 -34.11
N ALA A 51 11.59 13.17 -32.83
CA ALA A 51 10.54 13.39 -31.81
C ALA A 51 10.91 14.63 -31.00
N ALA A 52 9.93 15.50 -30.74
CA ALA A 52 10.09 16.57 -29.79
C ALA A 52 9.86 15.96 -28.38
N TYR A 53 10.94 15.83 -27.63
CA TYR A 53 10.87 15.38 -26.25
C TYR A 53 10.76 16.58 -25.31
N GLU A 54 9.97 16.42 -24.27
CA GLU A 54 9.85 17.37 -23.16
C GLU A 54 10.52 16.82 -21.90
N ALA A 55 10.67 17.64 -20.87
CA ALA A 55 11.14 17.17 -19.57
C ALA A 55 10.33 15.93 -19.09
N PRO A 56 10.98 14.95 -18.49
CA PRO A 56 12.35 14.92 -17.94
C PRO A 56 13.43 14.41 -18.91
N VAL A 57 13.19 14.38 -20.23
CA VAL A 57 14.19 13.94 -21.22
C VAL A 57 15.28 15.01 -21.37
N GLN A 58 16.51 14.63 -21.01
CA GLN A 58 17.70 15.49 -21.09
C GLN A 58 18.61 15.09 -22.25
N TYR A 59 18.61 13.80 -22.61
CA TYR A 59 19.48 13.24 -23.65
C TYR A 59 18.67 12.42 -24.64
N THR A 60 19.21 12.30 -25.84
CA THR A 60 18.69 11.39 -26.87
C THR A 60 19.82 10.52 -27.43
N LEU A 61 19.55 9.24 -27.67
CA LEU A 61 20.50 8.26 -28.16
C LEU A 61 19.97 7.54 -29.40
N ASN A 62 20.70 7.61 -30.51
CA ASN A 62 20.50 6.68 -31.62
C ASN A 62 21.15 5.34 -31.27
N ALA A 63 20.41 4.48 -30.59
CA ALA A 63 20.91 3.20 -30.11
C ALA A 63 21.18 2.17 -31.24
N LEU A 64 20.76 2.42 -32.47
CA LEU A 64 21.08 1.59 -33.64
C LEU A 64 22.49 1.84 -34.18
N ASP A 65 23.13 2.93 -33.75
CA ASP A 65 24.47 3.32 -34.15
C ASP A 65 25.48 3.07 -33.01
N ALA A 66 26.49 2.26 -33.24
CA ALA A 66 27.48 1.89 -32.25
C ALA A 66 28.34 3.09 -31.78
N GLU A 67 28.69 4.01 -32.68
CA GLU A 67 29.49 5.22 -32.35
C GLU A 67 28.69 6.15 -31.44
N SER A 68 27.37 6.29 -31.68
CA SER A 68 26.48 7.06 -30.80
C SER A 68 26.41 6.45 -29.39
N CYS A 69 26.43 5.12 -29.27
CA CYS A 69 26.47 4.44 -27.97
C CYS A 69 27.78 4.77 -27.20
N ILE A 70 28.94 4.73 -27.90
CA ILE A 70 30.23 5.07 -27.32
C ILE A 70 30.29 6.56 -26.90
N ALA A 71 29.82 7.46 -27.75
CA ALA A 71 29.78 8.89 -27.44
C ALA A 71 28.89 9.22 -26.24
N MET A 72 27.77 8.49 -26.10
CA MET A 72 26.88 8.64 -24.96
C MET A 72 27.56 8.21 -23.65
N ALA A 73 28.37 7.14 -23.63
CA ALA A 73 29.13 6.77 -22.45
C ALA A 73 30.05 7.90 -21.96
N HIS A 74 30.77 8.53 -22.88
CA HIS A 74 31.60 9.68 -22.55
C HIS A 74 30.80 10.87 -22.04
N THR A 75 29.63 11.13 -22.61
CA THR A 75 28.72 12.20 -22.15
C THR A 75 28.24 11.95 -20.71
N ILE A 76 27.83 10.72 -20.40
CA ILE A 76 27.38 10.32 -19.04
C ILE A 76 28.54 10.43 -18.04
N ASN A 77 29.71 9.91 -18.37
CA ASN A 77 30.88 9.95 -17.49
C ASN A 77 31.32 11.39 -17.16
N ALA A 78 31.20 12.32 -18.12
CA ALA A 78 31.51 13.73 -17.94
C ALA A 78 30.53 14.46 -17.00
N ASN A 79 29.31 13.94 -16.80
CA ASN A 79 28.33 14.53 -15.88
C ASN A 79 28.49 13.93 -14.47
N ALA A 80 29.13 14.71 -13.57
CA ALA A 80 29.37 14.31 -12.18
C ALA A 80 28.10 14.18 -11.33
N GLU A 81 26.97 14.75 -11.77
CA GLU A 81 25.70 14.72 -11.03
C GLU A 81 24.96 13.39 -11.18
N ILE A 82 25.25 12.60 -12.23
CA ILE A 82 24.63 11.29 -12.44
C ILE A 82 25.26 10.28 -11.46
N ASP A 83 24.44 9.73 -10.57
CA ASP A 83 24.88 8.75 -9.58
C ASP A 83 24.71 7.30 -10.08
N LEU A 84 23.63 7.02 -10.83
CA LEU A 84 23.28 5.67 -11.28
C LEU A 84 22.61 5.69 -12.65
N VAL A 85 22.93 4.73 -13.50
CA VAL A 85 22.30 4.58 -14.83
C VAL A 85 21.37 3.35 -14.83
N CYS A 86 20.11 3.53 -15.25
CA CYS A 86 19.11 2.48 -15.37
C CYS A 86 18.81 2.24 -16.85
N ILE A 87 18.99 1.02 -17.34
CA ILE A 87 18.93 0.68 -18.75
C ILE A 87 17.83 -0.32 -19.02
N GLU A 88 16.86 0.03 -19.88
CA GLU A 88 15.84 -0.90 -20.34
C GLU A 88 16.37 -1.66 -21.57
N HIS A 89 16.43 -2.98 -21.48
CA HIS A 89 16.93 -3.85 -22.55
C HIS A 89 15.83 -4.71 -23.15
N GLU A 90 15.70 -4.59 -24.46
CA GLU A 90 14.95 -5.52 -25.32
C GLU A 90 15.77 -5.70 -26.60
N PHE A 91 15.79 -6.90 -27.15
CA PHE A 91 16.66 -7.24 -28.30
C PHE A 91 16.50 -6.32 -29.51
N GLY A 92 15.33 -5.76 -29.73
CA GLY A 92 15.04 -4.84 -30.84
C GLY A 92 15.29 -3.35 -30.54
N LEU A 93 15.73 -2.97 -29.34
CA LEU A 93 15.96 -1.57 -28.97
C LEU A 93 17.32 -1.05 -29.40
N TYR A 94 18.33 -1.90 -29.39
CA TYR A 94 19.72 -1.54 -29.70
C TYR A 94 20.17 -2.21 -31.00
N GLY A 95 21.10 -1.57 -31.70
CA GLY A 95 21.61 -2.07 -32.95
C GLY A 95 22.47 -3.33 -32.82
N GLY A 96 22.67 -3.97 -33.96
CA GLY A 96 23.40 -5.23 -34.08
C GLY A 96 22.57 -6.44 -33.62
N ASP A 97 23.18 -7.63 -33.69
CA ASP A 97 22.49 -8.86 -33.27
C ASP A 97 22.28 -8.85 -31.75
N TYR A 98 21.06 -9.14 -31.34
CA TYR A 98 20.67 -9.15 -29.92
C TYR A 98 21.00 -7.85 -29.14
N GLY A 99 21.11 -6.71 -29.85
CA GLY A 99 21.38 -5.42 -29.26
C GLY A 99 22.83 -5.20 -28.81
N HIS A 100 23.80 -5.88 -29.42
CA HIS A 100 25.20 -5.85 -28.97
C HIS A 100 25.87 -4.45 -29.06
N HIS A 101 25.33 -3.47 -29.79
CA HIS A 101 25.84 -2.09 -29.77
C HIS A 101 25.81 -1.48 -28.38
N LEU A 102 24.89 -1.93 -27.51
CA LEU A 102 24.83 -1.55 -26.10
C LEU A 102 26.15 -1.85 -25.35
N LEU A 103 26.87 -2.92 -25.70
CA LEU A 103 28.14 -3.25 -25.07
C LEU A 103 29.20 -2.15 -25.26
N GLY A 104 29.15 -1.39 -26.36
CA GLY A 104 30.01 -0.23 -26.58
C GLY A 104 29.79 0.88 -25.55
N LEU A 105 28.54 1.07 -25.11
CA LEU A 105 28.20 1.99 -24.03
C LEU A 105 28.62 1.41 -22.67
N LEU A 106 28.20 0.17 -22.36
CA LEU A 106 28.36 -0.42 -21.04
C LEU A 106 29.83 -0.63 -20.64
N SER A 107 30.71 -0.98 -21.59
CA SER A 107 32.13 -1.21 -21.34
C SER A 107 32.91 0.05 -21.02
N LEU A 108 32.36 1.22 -21.33
CA LEU A 108 33.00 2.52 -21.12
C LEU A 108 32.36 3.34 -19.99
N LEU A 109 31.26 2.88 -19.41
CA LEU A 109 30.63 3.57 -18.29
C LEU A 109 31.48 3.44 -17.03
N ASP A 110 31.82 4.60 -16.41
CA ASP A 110 32.47 4.68 -15.10
C ASP A 110 31.45 4.72 -13.94
N LYS A 111 30.19 4.95 -14.26
CA LYS A 111 29.09 4.99 -13.29
C LYS A 111 28.51 3.59 -13.06
N PRO A 112 28.04 3.26 -11.85
CA PRO A 112 27.29 2.02 -11.63
C PRO A 112 26.03 2.03 -12.49
N PHE A 113 25.67 0.86 -13.01
CA PHE A 113 24.46 0.75 -13.83
C PHE A 113 23.69 -0.54 -13.59
N ILE A 114 22.39 -0.48 -13.83
CA ILE A 114 21.43 -1.59 -13.75
C ILE A 114 20.89 -1.84 -15.14
N VAL A 115 20.70 -3.11 -15.50
CA VAL A 115 20.02 -3.49 -16.74
C VAL A 115 18.75 -4.24 -16.42
N ARG A 116 17.61 -3.82 -17.01
CA ARG A 116 16.37 -4.58 -16.99
C ARG A 116 16.19 -5.32 -18.28
N PHE A 117 16.10 -6.65 -18.20
CA PHE A 117 15.73 -7.47 -19.35
C PHE A 117 14.21 -7.64 -19.44
N HIS A 118 13.62 -7.15 -20.53
CA HIS A 118 12.20 -7.38 -20.83
C HIS A 118 11.96 -8.77 -21.40
N THR A 119 12.95 -9.34 -22.09
CA THR A 119 12.93 -10.70 -22.63
C THR A 119 14.20 -11.44 -22.24
N VAL A 120 14.04 -12.69 -21.78
CA VAL A 120 15.11 -13.64 -21.50
C VAL A 120 14.79 -14.95 -22.22
N LEU A 121 15.61 -15.34 -23.19
CA LEU A 121 15.37 -16.53 -23.99
C LEU A 121 15.83 -17.80 -23.24
N PRO A 122 14.97 -18.83 -23.09
CA PRO A 122 15.34 -20.07 -22.40
C PRO A 122 16.34 -20.94 -23.17
N ASN A 123 16.35 -20.83 -24.51
CA ASN A 123 17.23 -21.58 -25.40
C ASN A 123 17.98 -20.61 -26.34
N PRO A 124 18.93 -19.82 -25.80
CA PRO A 124 19.67 -18.86 -26.62
C PRO A 124 20.66 -19.57 -27.56
N ASP A 125 20.89 -18.99 -28.73
CA ASP A 125 22.08 -19.37 -29.51
C ASP A 125 23.37 -18.87 -28.82
N GLN A 126 24.51 -19.32 -29.29
CA GLN A 126 25.84 -18.98 -28.73
C GLN A 126 26.10 -17.47 -28.70
N LYS A 127 25.58 -16.74 -29.65
CA LYS A 127 25.77 -15.28 -29.76
C LYS A 127 24.91 -14.54 -28.75
N CYS A 128 23.63 -14.88 -28.66
CA CYS A 128 22.73 -14.36 -27.64
C CYS A 128 23.24 -14.66 -26.22
N LEU A 129 23.63 -15.92 -25.97
CA LEU A 129 24.20 -16.34 -24.69
C LEU A 129 25.37 -15.45 -24.27
N LYS A 130 26.35 -15.26 -25.19
CA LYS A 130 27.53 -14.44 -24.90
C LYS A 130 27.18 -12.98 -24.63
N ILE A 131 26.31 -12.37 -25.43
CA ILE A 131 25.94 -10.94 -25.30
C ILE A 131 25.22 -10.69 -23.97
N VAL A 132 24.18 -11.46 -23.65
CA VAL A 132 23.41 -11.30 -22.40
C VAL A 132 24.27 -11.59 -21.17
N SER A 133 25.14 -12.64 -21.21
CA SER A 133 26.06 -12.91 -20.12
C SER A 133 27.06 -11.77 -19.89
N LEU A 134 27.60 -11.15 -20.96
CA LEU A 134 28.50 -9.99 -20.85
C LEU A 134 27.79 -8.77 -20.28
N ILE A 135 26.58 -8.46 -20.75
CA ILE A 135 25.77 -7.36 -20.20
C ILE A 135 25.54 -7.57 -18.70
N GLY A 136 25.10 -8.76 -18.29
CA GLY A 136 24.87 -9.08 -16.89
C GLY A 136 26.14 -9.09 -16.03
N ALA A 137 27.29 -9.51 -16.58
CA ALA A 137 28.56 -9.48 -15.87
C ALA A 137 29.02 -8.04 -15.57
N LEU A 138 28.83 -7.12 -16.52
CA LEU A 138 29.20 -5.71 -16.38
C LEU A 138 28.25 -4.94 -15.44
N ALA A 139 26.95 -5.29 -15.42
CA ALA A 139 25.95 -4.60 -14.60
C ALA A 139 26.19 -4.77 -13.11
N ALA A 140 25.96 -3.73 -12.31
CA ALA A 140 25.93 -3.82 -10.85
C ALA A 140 24.80 -4.73 -10.38
N LYS A 141 23.60 -4.57 -10.96
CA LYS A 141 22.43 -5.42 -10.78
C LYS A 141 21.71 -5.64 -12.11
N VAL A 142 21.01 -6.76 -12.20
CA VAL A 142 20.13 -7.10 -13.32
C VAL A 142 18.72 -7.29 -12.78
N THR A 143 17.72 -6.70 -13.45
CA THR A 143 16.34 -6.88 -13.06
C THR A 143 15.53 -7.61 -14.12
N VAL A 144 14.62 -8.44 -13.67
CA VAL A 144 13.63 -9.16 -14.50
C VAL A 144 12.26 -9.09 -13.84
N MET A 145 11.20 -9.35 -14.60
CA MET A 145 9.82 -9.17 -14.17
C MET A 145 9.07 -10.48 -13.88
N THR A 146 9.76 -11.64 -14.04
CA THR A 146 9.23 -12.96 -13.68
C THR A 146 10.33 -13.78 -12.97
N GLN A 147 9.94 -14.67 -12.06
CA GLN A 147 10.87 -15.58 -11.40
C GLN A 147 11.48 -16.54 -12.41
N THR A 148 10.69 -17.02 -13.36
CA THR A 148 11.20 -17.88 -14.46
C THR A 148 12.35 -17.22 -15.23
N SER A 149 12.25 -15.89 -15.51
CA SER A 149 13.36 -15.18 -16.17
C SER A 149 14.60 -15.07 -15.28
N ALA A 150 14.42 -14.91 -13.96
CA ALA A 150 15.54 -14.92 -13.01
C ALA A 150 16.23 -16.28 -13.00
N ASP A 151 15.47 -17.37 -12.94
CA ASP A 151 15.99 -18.73 -12.95
C ASP A 151 16.75 -19.06 -14.25
N ILE A 152 16.25 -18.60 -15.40
CA ILE A 152 16.93 -18.74 -16.68
C ILE A 152 18.25 -17.96 -16.71
N LEU A 153 18.29 -16.73 -16.22
CA LEU A 153 19.54 -15.95 -16.13
C LEU A 153 20.57 -16.64 -15.24
N GLN A 154 20.14 -17.23 -14.13
CA GLN A 154 21.03 -17.97 -13.24
C GLN A 154 21.51 -19.27 -13.86
N THR A 155 20.61 -20.10 -14.40
CA THR A 155 20.93 -21.47 -14.85
C THR A 155 21.52 -21.53 -16.24
N THR A 156 20.96 -20.77 -17.21
CA THR A 156 21.37 -20.79 -18.61
C THR A 156 22.49 -19.79 -18.88
N TYR A 157 22.36 -18.55 -18.40
CA TYR A 157 23.33 -17.48 -18.64
C TYR A 157 24.41 -17.41 -17.54
N GLN A 158 24.31 -18.19 -16.49
CA GLN A 158 25.27 -18.32 -15.36
C GLN A 158 25.58 -16.99 -14.64
N LEU A 159 24.59 -16.12 -14.55
CA LEU A 159 24.72 -14.89 -13.75
C LEU A 159 24.65 -15.22 -12.26
N ALA A 160 25.47 -14.52 -11.47
CA ALA A 160 25.50 -14.68 -10.02
C ALA A 160 24.14 -14.30 -9.40
N PRO A 161 23.56 -15.14 -8.52
CA PRO A 161 22.22 -14.91 -7.97
C PRO A 161 22.07 -13.56 -7.26
N GLU A 162 23.11 -13.09 -6.58
CA GLU A 162 23.14 -11.79 -5.89
C GLU A 162 23.05 -10.57 -6.80
N LYS A 163 23.29 -10.75 -8.11
CA LYS A 163 23.11 -9.70 -9.12
C LYS A 163 21.68 -9.63 -9.64
N ILE A 164 20.91 -10.73 -9.53
CA ILE A 164 19.58 -10.85 -10.15
C ILE A 164 18.51 -10.42 -9.14
N ILE A 165 17.67 -9.48 -9.52
CA ILE A 165 16.57 -9.01 -8.70
C ILE A 165 15.26 -9.15 -9.49
N HIS A 166 14.31 -9.89 -8.92
CA HIS A 166 12.96 -9.98 -9.45
C HIS A 166 12.12 -8.80 -8.92
N ILE A 167 11.68 -7.92 -9.83
CA ILE A 167 10.71 -6.87 -9.55
C ILE A 167 9.58 -7.02 -10.58
N PRO A 168 8.34 -7.32 -10.16
CA PRO A 168 7.25 -7.59 -11.09
C PRO A 168 6.90 -6.37 -11.96
N HIS A 169 6.22 -6.60 -13.08
CA HIS A 169 5.70 -5.52 -13.93
C HIS A 169 4.70 -4.67 -13.15
N GLY A 170 4.87 -3.35 -13.18
CA GLY A 170 3.98 -2.41 -12.51
C GLY A 170 2.57 -2.39 -13.09
N THR A 171 1.58 -2.11 -12.24
CA THR A 171 0.19 -1.95 -12.60
C THR A 171 -0.46 -0.86 -11.76
N HIS A 172 -1.60 -0.35 -12.22
CA HIS A 172 -2.37 0.64 -11.49
C HIS A 172 -3.48 -0.05 -10.70
N ALA A 173 -3.59 0.26 -9.42
CA ALA A 173 -4.80 -0.06 -8.66
C ALA A 173 -5.95 0.84 -9.16
N HIS A 174 -7.16 0.29 -9.27
CA HIS A 174 -8.34 1.02 -9.70
C HIS A 174 -9.56 0.56 -8.91
N ILE A 175 -10.36 1.51 -8.47
CA ILE A 175 -11.59 1.26 -7.73
C ILE A 175 -12.74 1.86 -8.51
N ILE A 176 -13.75 1.04 -8.79
CA ILE A 176 -15.04 1.51 -9.31
C ILE A 176 -16.09 1.32 -8.23
N SER A 177 -16.75 2.40 -7.87
CA SER A 177 -17.85 2.41 -6.91
C SER A 177 -19.12 1.75 -7.45
N ASP A 178 -19.40 1.88 -8.76
CA ASP A 178 -20.56 1.33 -9.43
C ASP A 178 -20.24 0.83 -10.85
N LYS A 179 -20.13 -0.50 -11.01
CA LYS A 179 -19.89 -1.14 -12.32
C LYS A 179 -21.01 -0.88 -13.33
N GLU A 180 -22.25 -0.81 -12.89
CA GLU A 180 -23.39 -0.61 -13.81
C GLU A 180 -23.45 0.82 -14.34
N GLU A 181 -23.09 1.81 -13.55
CA GLU A 181 -22.96 3.20 -14.04
C GLU A 181 -21.85 3.32 -15.09
N VAL A 182 -20.71 2.65 -14.88
CA VAL A 182 -19.63 2.62 -15.88
C VAL A 182 -20.05 1.86 -17.12
N LYS A 183 -20.74 0.70 -16.99
CA LYS A 183 -21.33 -0.03 -18.15
C LYS A 183 -22.28 0.86 -18.93
N LYS A 184 -23.12 1.67 -18.25
CA LYS A 184 -24.04 2.62 -18.89
C LYS A 184 -23.28 3.68 -19.72
N ARG A 185 -22.20 4.24 -19.17
CA ARG A 185 -21.38 5.23 -19.88
C ARG A 185 -20.79 4.69 -21.19
N PHE A 186 -20.48 3.40 -21.25
CA PHE A 186 -19.98 2.73 -22.45
C PHE A 186 -21.05 2.04 -23.30
N GLY A 187 -22.34 2.17 -22.96
CA GLY A 187 -23.44 1.51 -23.69
C GLY A 187 -23.50 -0.01 -23.53
N LEU A 188 -22.99 -0.52 -22.41
CA LEU A 188 -22.85 -1.96 -22.11
C LEU A 188 -23.81 -2.46 -21.01
N GLN A 189 -24.87 -1.69 -20.70
CA GLN A 189 -25.86 -2.11 -19.68
C GLN A 189 -26.42 -3.50 -19.94
N GLY A 190 -26.47 -4.33 -18.90
CA GLY A 190 -26.97 -5.70 -18.95
C GLY A 190 -26.12 -6.64 -19.80
N LYS A 191 -24.94 -6.25 -20.26
CA LYS A 191 -23.99 -7.07 -20.99
C LYS A 191 -23.06 -7.82 -20.04
N MET A 192 -22.73 -9.04 -20.42
CA MET A 192 -21.57 -9.77 -19.88
C MET A 192 -20.36 -9.45 -20.75
N VAL A 193 -19.33 -8.87 -20.15
CA VAL A 193 -18.21 -8.29 -20.90
C VAL A 193 -17.00 -9.22 -20.85
N LEU A 194 -16.58 -9.70 -22.02
CA LEU A 194 -15.25 -10.27 -22.21
C LEU A 194 -14.36 -9.20 -22.86
N SER A 195 -13.09 -9.13 -22.54
CA SER A 195 -12.22 -8.16 -23.19
C SER A 195 -10.79 -8.66 -23.43
N THR A 196 -10.11 -8.02 -24.38
CA THR A 196 -8.66 -8.05 -24.59
C THR A 196 -8.22 -6.63 -24.91
N PHE A 197 -7.07 -6.18 -24.39
CA PHE A 197 -6.56 -4.87 -24.76
C PHE A 197 -5.10 -4.89 -25.23
N GLY A 198 -4.72 -3.88 -26.00
CA GLY A 198 -3.37 -3.62 -26.45
C GLY A 198 -3.29 -3.28 -27.93
N LEU A 199 -2.07 -3.05 -28.42
CA LEU A 199 -1.83 -2.83 -29.84
C LEU A 199 -2.04 -4.15 -30.61
N LEU A 200 -2.91 -4.13 -31.64
CA LEU A 200 -3.28 -5.32 -32.40
C LEU A 200 -2.14 -5.78 -33.28
N SER A 201 -1.85 -7.07 -33.22
CA SER A 201 -0.89 -7.78 -34.05
C SER A 201 -1.25 -9.25 -34.17
N GLU A 202 -0.73 -9.96 -35.14
CA GLU A 202 -0.98 -11.40 -35.30
C GLU A 202 -0.56 -12.21 -34.08
N ASN A 203 0.53 -11.82 -33.40
CA ASN A 203 0.99 -12.47 -32.18
C ASN A 203 -0.02 -12.44 -31.02
N LYS A 204 -1.05 -11.61 -31.08
CA LYS A 204 -2.13 -11.59 -30.06
C LYS A 204 -3.12 -12.73 -30.20
N GLY A 205 -3.18 -13.42 -31.35
CA GLY A 205 -4.04 -14.60 -31.57
C GLY A 205 -5.53 -14.32 -31.33
N LEU A 206 -6.02 -13.13 -31.65
CA LEU A 206 -7.39 -12.67 -31.38
C LEU A 206 -8.44 -13.53 -32.05
N GLU A 207 -8.06 -14.25 -33.13
CA GLU A 207 -8.90 -15.21 -33.83
C GLU A 207 -9.44 -16.30 -32.89
N THR A 208 -8.64 -16.76 -31.92
CA THR A 208 -9.05 -17.76 -30.92
C THR A 208 -10.23 -17.26 -30.09
N GLY A 209 -10.14 -16.02 -29.57
CA GLY A 209 -11.23 -15.39 -28.84
C GLY A 209 -12.49 -15.20 -29.69
N ILE A 210 -12.33 -14.73 -30.95
CA ILE A 210 -13.47 -14.54 -31.85
C ILE A 210 -14.18 -15.87 -32.18
N ARG A 211 -13.44 -16.97 -32.46
CA ARG A 211 -14.04 -18.28 -32.72
C ARG A 211 -14.77 -18.83 -31.49
N ALA A 212 -14.19 -18.71 -30.30
CA ALA A 212 -14.81 -19.13 -29.05
C ALA A 212 -16.15 -18.43 -28.80
N MET A 213 -16.29 -17.16 -29.20
CA MET A 213 -17.53 -16.40 -29.05
C MET A 213 -18.72 -17.03 -29.78
N LYS A 214 -18.52 -17.87 -30.78
CA LYS A 214 -19.63 -18.57 -31.47
C LYS A 214 -20.42 -19.48 -30.49
N ARG A 215 -19.69 -20.23 -29.66
CA ARG A 215 -20.34 -21.10 -28.63
C ARG A 215 -20.82 -20.25 -27.45
N VAL A 216 -20.03 -19.29 -27.01
CA VAL A 216 -20.38 -18.40 -25.88
C VAL A 216 -21.67 -17.63 -26.17
N ALA A 217 -21.79 -16.98 -27.35
CA ALA A 217 -22.96 -16.19 -27.72
C ALA A 217 -24.22 -17.04 -27.90
N THR A 218 -24.08 -18.33 -28.20
CA THR A 218 -25.22 -19.27 -28.28
C THR A 218 -25.85 -19.50 -26.88
N GLN A 219 -25.05 -19.60 -25.83
CA GLN A 219 -25.54 -19.82 -24.47
C GLN A 219 -25.80 -18.49 -23.72
N PHE A 220 -25.03 -17.47 -24.01
CA PHE A 220 -25.13 -16.12 -23.42
C PHE A 220 -25.29 -15.07 -24.52
N PRO A 221 -26.46 -14.85 -25.07
CA PRO A 221 -26.68 -13.91 -26.19
C PRO A 221 -26.35 -12.45 -25.83
N ASN A 222 -26.35 -12.12 -24.54
CA ASN A 222 -25.93 -10.80 -24.00
C ASN A 222 -24.42 -10.68 -23.77
N ALA A 223 -23.63 -11.73 -24.02
CA ALA A 223 -22.17 -11.64 -23.93
C ALA A 223 -21.61 -10.80 -25.09
N VAL A 224 -20.66 -9.93 -24.75
CA VAL A 224 -19.93 -9.12 -25.74
C VAL A 224 -18.42 -9.25 -25.49
N TYR A 225 -17.67 -9.48 -26.58
CA TYR A 225 -16.22 -9.47 -26.58
C TYR A 225 -15.70 -8.15 -27.12
N LEU A 226 -15.02 -7.38 -26.28
CA LEU A 226 -14.44 -6.08 -26.61
C LEU A 226 -12.95 -6.24 -26.95
N ILE A 227 -12.57 -5.85 -28.15
CA ILE A 227 -11.17 -5.77 -28.59
C ILE A 227 -10.74 -4.31 -28.47
N LEU A 228 -10.01 -3.99 -27.39
CA LEU A 228 -9.66 -2.62 -27.00
C LEU A 228 -8.28 -2.25 -27.53
N GLY A 229 -8.21 -1.32 -28.46
CA GLY A 229 -6.97 -0.80 -29.00
C GLY A 229 -6.94 -0.71 -30.52
N ARG A 230 -5.89 -0.08 -31.04
CA ARG A 230 -5.64 0.07 -32.46
C ARG A 230 -4.54 -0.86 -32.96
N THR A 231 -4.43 -1.01 -34.26
CA THR A 231 -3.36 -1.78 -34.88
C THR A 231 -1.99 -1.16 -34.56
N HIS A 232 -1.00 -2.01 -34.30
CA HIS A 232 0.36 -1.57 -33.94
C HIS A 232 0.92 -0.64 -35.03
N PRO A 233 1.46 0.56 -34.72
CA PRO A 233 1.91 1.55 -35.69
C PRO A 233 2.90 1.01 -36.73
N THR A 234 3.83 0.14 -36.31
CA THR A 234 4.80 -0.49 -37.21
C THR A 234 4.12 -1.43 -38.20
N ILE A 235 3.05 -2.12 -37.82
CA ILE A 235 2.26 -2.99 -38.70
C ILE A 235 1.48 -2.13 -39.69
N VAL A 236 0.83 -1.06 -39.20
CA VAL A 236 0.12 -0.12 -40.09
C VAL A 236 1.05 0.47 -41.13
N ALA A 237 2.26 0.85 -40.75
CA ALA A 237 3.26 1.39 -41.69
C ALA A 237 3.72 0.37 -42.73
N ARG A 238 3.72 -0.94 -42.43
CA ARG A 238 4.20 -2.00 -43.30
C ARG A 238 3.09 -2.62 -44.16
N GLU A 239 1.90 -2.85 -43.58
CA GLU A 239 0.84 -3.68 -44.12
C GLU A 239 -0.55 -3.03 -44.08
N GLY A 240 -0.67 -1.80 -43.55
CA GLY A 240 -1.96 -1.15 -43.35
C GLY A 240 -2.79 -1.86 -42.26
N GLU A 241 -4.11 -1.86 -42.42
CA GLU A 241 -5.07 -2.49 -41.49
C GLU A 241 -5.40 -3.95 -41.83
N ARG A 242 -4.59 -4.61 -42.66
CA ARG A 242 -4.85 -5.97 -43.19
C ARG A 242 -5.21 -6.99 -42.07
N TYR A 243 -4.51 -6.95 -40.94
CA TYR A 243 -4.81 -7.86 -39.82
C TYR A 243 -6.20 -7.60 -39.23
N ARG A 244 -6.54 -6.35 -39.00
CA ARG A 244 -7.88 -5.98 -38.52
C ARG A 244 -8.99 -6.38 -39.49
N ASP A 245 -8.79 -6.11 -40.80
CA ASP A 245 -9.77 -6.43 -41.81
C ASP A 245 -10.04 -7.95 -41.85
N ARG A 246 -9.01 -8.78 -41.67
CA ARG A 246 -9.13 -10.23 -41.53
C ARG A 246 -9.98 -10.61 -40.29
N LEU A 247 -9.80 -9.95 -39.14
CA LEU A 247 -10.59 -10.18 -37.96
C LEU A 247 -12.05 -9.75 -38.17
N VAL A 248 -12.29 -8.61 -38.80
CA VAL A 248 -13.65 -8.15 -39.16
C VAL A 248 -14.34 -9.14 -40.07
N GLN A 249 -13.63 -9.70 -41.06
CA GLN A 249 -14.19 -10.72 -41.91
C GLN A 249 -14.53 -12.01 -41.12
N LEU A 250 -13.63 -12.44 -40.24
CA LEU A 250 -13.88 -13.61 -39.37
C LEU A 250 -15.12 -13.42 -38.48
N ILE A 251 -15.37 -12.22 -37.97
CA ILE A 251 -16.58 -11.89 -37.21
C ILE A 251 -17.83 -12.06 -38.06
N LYS A 252 -17.83 -11.53 -39.29
CA LYS A 252 -18.96 -11.66 -40.22
C LYS A 252 -19.22 -13.10 -40.63
N ASP A 253 -18.17 -13.86 -40.95
CA ASP A 253 -18.29 -15.27 -41.37
C ASP A 253 -18.89 -16.16 -40.26
N ASN A 254 -18.77 -15.73 -39.00
CA ASN A 254 -19.37 -16.42 -37.84
C ASN A 254 -20.68 -15.80 -37.36
N GLY A 255 -21.17 -14.70 -37.94
CA GLY A 255 -22.42 -14.03 -37.54
C GLY A 255 -22.35 -13.38 -36.15
N LEU A 256 -21.18 -12.84 -35.78
CA LEU A 256 -20.86 -12.34 -34.45
C LEU A 256 -20.85 -10.80 -34.33
N GLU A 257 -21.39 -10.07 -35.30
CA GLU A 257 -21.34 -8.61 -35.38
C GLU A 257 -22.00 -7.91 -34.18
N LYS A 258 -22.91 -8.60 -33.50
CA LYS A 258 -23.57 -8.12 -32.27
C LYS A 258 -22.77 -8.45 -30.99
N ASN A 259 -21.88 -9.44 -31.06
CA ASN A 259 -21.20 -10.02 -29.91
C ASN A 259 -19.70 -9.71 -29.87
N VAL A 260 -19.09 -9.22 -30.95
CA VAL A 260 -17.67 -8.81 -30.98
C VAL A 260 -17.56 -7.38 -31.47
N GLN A 261 -16.89 -6.53 -30.71
CA GLN A 261 -16.79 -5.10 -31.00
C GLN A 261 -15.33 -4.62 -30.87
N PHE A 262 -14.90 -3.77 -31.79
CA PHE A 262 -13.62 -3.08 -31.71
C PHE A 262 -13.79 -1.69 -31.10
N VAL A 263 -12.95 -1.36 -30.11
CA VAL A 263 -12.74 0.01 -29.65
C VAL A 263 -11.44 0.49 -30.26
N ASN A 264 -11.53 1.04 -31.51
CA ASN A 264 -10.38 1.40 -32.34
C ASN A 264 -9.78 2.75 -31.94
N SER A 265 -9.29 2.87 -30.72
CA SER A 265 -8.65 4.08 -30.22
C SER A 265 -7.47 3.72 -29.30
N TYR A 266 -6.54 4.64 -29.17
CA TYR A 266 -5.57 4.58 -28.06
C TYR A 266 -6.28 5.11 -26.82
N LEU A 267 -6.56 4.23 -25.85
CA LEU A 267 -7.30 4.59 -24.65
C LEU A 267 -6.40 5.37 -23.69
N SER A 268 -6.96 6.39 -23.04
CA SER A 268 -6.33 6.97 -21.84
C SER A 268 -6.28 5.92 -20.73
N LEU A 269 -5.38 6.10 -19.78
CA LEU A 269 -5.25 5.15 -18.64
C LEU A 269 -6.58 4.98 -17.91
N ASP A 270 -7.26 6.10 -17.58
CA ASP A 270 -8.55 6.05 -16.84
C ASP A 270 -9.61 5.25 -17.60
N ASN A 271 -9.79 5.52 -18.90
CA ASN A 271 -10.75 4.77 -19.71
C ASN A 271 -10.37 3.29 -19.82
N LEU A 272 -9.08 2.97 -19.92
CA LEU A 272 -8.62 1.59 -19.94
C LEU A 272 -8.96 0.87 -18.65
N LEU A 273 -8.67 1.50 -17.51
CA LEU A 273 -8.95 0.93 -16.18
C LEU A 273 -10.45 0.76 -15.96
N ASP A 274 -11.27 1.71 -16.42
CA ASP A 274 -12.73 1.59 -16.40
C ASP A 274 -13.24 0.40 -17.23
N TYR A 275 -12.71 0.20 -18.45
CA TYR A 275 -13.06 -0.98 -19.26
C TYR A 275 -12.65 -2.29 -18.56
N LEU A 276 -11.46 -2.34 -17.97
CA LEU A 276 -11.01 -3.53 -17.26
C LEU A 276 -11.88 -3.82 -16.04
N ALA A 277 -12.24 -2.81 -15.27
CA ALA A 277 -13.03 -2.99 -14.06
C ALA A 277 -14.49 -3.46 -14.34
N ILE A 278 -15.06 -3.16 -15.53
CA ILE A 278 -16.35 -3.70 -15.97
C ILE A 278 -16.23 -5.03 -16.73
N THR A 279 -15.01 -5.51 -16.97
CA THR A 279 -14.76 -6.79 -17.63
C THR A 279 -15.07 -7.96 -16.71
N ASP A 280 -15.91 -8.87 -17.16
CA ASP A 280 -16.28 -10.08 -16.42
C ASP A 280 -15.27 -11.21 -16.64
N ILE A 281 -14.63 -11.28 -17.82
CA ILE A 281 -13.57 -12.23 -18.16
C ILE A 281 -12.57 -11.57 -19.08
N TYR A 282 -11.28 -11.61 -18.75
CA TYR A 282 -10.23 -11.14 -19.63
C TYR A 282 -9.64 -12.30 -20.46
N LEU A 283 -9.54 -12.10 -21.78
CA LEU A 283 -8.98 -13.09 -22.69
C LEU A 283 -7.55 -12.69 -23.08
N PHE A 284 -6.60 -13.58 -22.83
CA PHE A 284 -5.21 -13.42 -23.25
C PHE A 284 -4.80 -14.57 -24.18
N THR A 285 -4.90 -14.36 -25.48
CA THR A 285 -4.78 -15.40 -26.51
C THR A 285 -3.45 -15.35 -27.28
N SER A 286 -2.40 -14.70 -26.72
CA SER A 286 -1.08 -14.62 -27.36
C SER A 286 -0.58 -15.98 -27.83
N ILE A 287 0.04 -16.01 -29.02
CA ILE A 287 0.55 -17.26 -29.61
C ILE A 287 2.06 -17.48 -29.35
N ASP A 288 2.72 -16.56 -28.62
CA ASP A 288 4.14 -16.67 -28.28
C ASP A 288 4.33 -17.40 -26.94
N PRO A 289 4.80 -18.66 -26.93
CA PRO A 289 5.03 -19.41 -25.70
C PRO A 289 6.19 -18.87 -24.86
N HIS A 290 7.09 -18.08 -25.45
CA HIS A 290 8.27 -17.53 -24.80
C HIS A 290 8.10 -16.08 -24.34
N GLN A 291 6.93 -15.52 -24.48
CA GLN A 291 6.65 -14.18 -23.98
C GLN A 291 6.90 -14.14 -22.48
N ALA A 292 7.99 -13.46 -22.06
CA ALA A 292 8.43 -13.44 -20.66
C ALA A 292 7.44 -12.66 -19.77
N VAL A 293 6.94 -11.51 -20.28
CA VAL A 293 6.07 -10.63 -19.51
C VAL A 293 5.04 -9.95 -20.42
N SER A 294 3.88 -9.64 -19.85
CA SER A 294 2.85 -8.83 -20.49
C SER A 294 2.20 -7.87 -19.51
N GLY A 295 2.39 -6.57 -19.73
CA GLY A 295 1.71 -5.53 -18.95
C GLY A 295 0.19 -5.66 -19.04
N THR A 296 -0.37 -5.96 -20.23
CA THR A 296 -1.82 -6.08 -20.41
C THR A 296 -2.44 -7.22 -19.59
N PHE A 297 -1.71 -8.31 -19.38
CA PHE A 297 -2.09 -9.42 -18.55
C PHE A 297 -2.13 -9.03 -17.06
N VAL A 298 -1.07 -8.37 -16.57
CA VAL A 298 -0.99 -7.93 -15.17
C VAL A 298 -2.04 -6.86 -14.86
N TYR A 299 -2.29 -5.93 -15.78
CA TYR A 299 -3.35 -4.91 -15.64
C TYR A 299 -4.74 -5.55 -15.47
N ALA A 300 -5.06 -6.55 -16.29
CA ALA A 300 -6.35 -7.24 -16.20
C ALA A 300 -6.50 -7.97 -14.86
N MET A 301 -5.47 -8.71 -14.42
CA MET A 301 -5.50 -9.38 -13.13
C MET A 301 -5.64 -8.39 -11.97
N SER A 302 -4.91 -7.28 -12.02
CA SER A 302 -4.95 -6.24 -10.98
C SER A 302 -6.31 -5.51 -10.91
N ALA A 303 -7.00 -5.40 -12.06
CA ALA A 303 -8.38 -4.91 -12.10
C ALA A 303 -9.41 -5.93 -11.59
N GLY A 304 -8.96 -7.12 -11.18
CA GLY A 304 -9.82 -8.18 -10.67
C GLY A 304 -10.55 -8.96 -11.77
N CYS A 305 -10.06 -8.96 -13.00
CA CYS A 305 -10.63 -9.80 -14.04
C CYS A 305 -10.19 -11.26 -13.83
N PRO A 306 -11.13 -12.24 -13.75
CA PRO A 306 -10.81 -13.63 -14.03
C PRO A 306 -10.21 -13.76 -15.42
N VAL A 307 -9.06 -14.44 -15.55
CA VAL A 307 -8.31 -14.48 -16.81
C VAL A 307 -8.38 -15.88 -17.44
N ILE A 308 -8.64 -15.95 -18.74
CA ILE A 308 -8.40 -17.14 -19.55
C ILE A 308 -7.21 -16.82 -20.46
N ALA A 309 -6.08 -17.52 -20.26
CA ALA A 309 -4.83 -17.22 -20.98
C ALA A 309 -4.24 -18.45 -21.64
N THR A 310 -3.59 -18.27 -22.79
CA THR A 310 -2.68 -19.27 -23.33
C THR A 310 -1.47 -19.48 -22.40
N SER A 311 -0.89 -20.66 -22.44
CA SER A 311 0.13 -21.14 -21.51
C SER A 311 1.52 -20.52 -21.75
N PHE A 312 1.63 -19.17 -21.79
CA PHE A 312 2.90 -18.45 -21.88
C PHE A 312 3.62 -18.35 -20.52
N VAL A 313 4.88 -17.90 -20.51
CA VAL A 313 5.75 -17.96 -19.31
C VAL A 313 5.08 -17.31 -18.09
N GLN A 314 4.70 -16.04 -18.17
CA GLN A 314 4.14 -15.32 -17.03
C GLN A 314 2.77 -15.89 -16.60
N ALA A 315 1.93 -16.35 -17.54
CA ALA A 315 0.65 -16.95 -17.19
C ALA A 315 0.84 -18.25 -16.37
N LYS A 316 1.80 -19.10 -16.74
CA LYS A 316 2.13 -20.32 -15.97
C LYS A 316 2.62 -19.99 -14.56
N GLU A 317 3.31 -18.86 -14.37
CA GLU A 317 3.80 -18.43 -13.06
C GLU A 317 2.67 -17.84 -12.20
N MET A 318 1.74 -17.09 -12.80
CA MET A 318 0.79 -16.27 -12.06
C MET A 318 -0.62 -16.88 -11.95
N LEU A 319 -1.07 -17.70 -12.94
CA LEU A 319 -2.41 -18.27 -12.94
C LEU A 319 -2.45 -19.65 -12.30
N ASP A 320 -3.47 -19.85 -11.52
CA ASP A 320 -4.01 -21.13 -11.09
C ASP A 320 -5.55 -21.07 -11.11
N GLU A 321 -6.23 -22.17 -10.85
CA GLU A 321 -7.68 -22.28 -10.88
C GLU A 321 -8.39 -21.34 -9.90
N SER A 322 -7.69 -20.72 -8.97
CA SER A 322 -8.26 -19.76 -8.03
C SER A 322 -8.42 -18.36 -8.62
N CYS A 323 -7.78 -18.03 -9.74
CA CYS A 323 -7.81 -16.69 -10.34
C CYS A 323 -7.96 -16.68 -11.88
N GLY A 324 -7.94 -17.86 -12.54
CA GLY A 324 -8.09 -17.96 -13.98
C GLY A 324 -7.83 -19.36 -14.51
N TYR A 325 -7.80 -19.49 -15.82
CA TYR A 325 -7.57 -20.76 -16.50
C TYR A 325 -6.48 -20.64 -17.55
N LEU A 326 -5.62 -21.65 -17.63
CA LEU A 326 -4.67 -21.83 -18.73
C LEU A 326 -5.29 -22.68 -19.82
N ILE A 327 -5.08 -22.27 -21.07
CA ILE A 327 -5.51 -23.02 -22.27
C ILE A 327 -4.31 -23.29 -23.18
N ASP A 328 -4.47 -24.27 -24.06
CA ASP A 328 -3.52 -24.53 -25.14
C ASP A 328 -3.55 -23.42 -26.18
N PHE A 329 -2.44 -23.23 -26.88
CA PHE A 329 -2.35 -22.26 -27.97
C PHE A 329 -3.34 -22.58 -29.08
N ASN A 330 -4.05 -21.56 -29.59
CA ASN A 330 -5.07 -21.65 -30.63
C ASN A 330 -6.26 -22.58 -30.32
N ASN A 331 -6.54 -22.85 -29.04
CA ASN A 331 -7.65 -23.73 -28.64
C ASN A 331 -8.88 -22.92 -28.24
N ASP A 332 -9.71 -22.60 -29.22
CA ASP A 332 -10.96 -21.85 -29.03
C ASP A 332 -12.06 -22.66 -28.32
N GLU A 333 -12.00 -24.00 -28.36
CA GLU A 333 -12.95 -24.86 -27.65
C GLU A 333 -12.70 -24.82 -26.13
N GLN A 334 -11.45 -24.99 -25.66
CA GLN A 334 -11.12 -24.84 -24.26
C GLN A 334 -11.47 -23.43 -23.75
N LEU A 335 -11.17 -22.40 -24.56
CA LEU A 335 -11.54 -21.02 -24.20
C LEU A 335 -13.04 -20.88 -24.00
N ALA A 336 -13.85 -21.42 -24.94
CA ALA A 336 -15.31 -21.36 -24.84
C ALA A 336 -15.85 -22.11 -23.61
N ASP A 337 -15.32 -23.30 -23.29
CA ASP A 337 -15.74 -24.08 -22.14
C ASP A 337 -15.51 -23.33 -20.83
N HIS A 338 -14.32 -22.77 -20.64
CA HIS A 338 -14.01 -21.96 -19.44
C HIS A 338 -14.82 -20.67 -19.40
N ALA A 339 -14.99 -19.97 -20.52
CA ALA A 339 -15.80 -18.76 -20.58
C ALA A 339 -17.26 -19.03 -20.22
N ILE A 340 -17.84 -20.10 -20.72
CA ILE A 340 -19.21 -20.52 -20.41
C ILE A 340 -19.36 -20.85 -18.92
N THR A 341 -18.39 -21.59 -18.36
CA THR A 341 -18.35 -21.91 -16.92
C THR A 341 -18.32 -20.64 -16.05
N LEU A 342 -17.46 -19.71 -16.39
CA LEU A 342 -17.32 -18.44 -15.67
C LEU A 342 -18.57 -17.56 -15.81
N LEU A 343 -19.11 -17.38 -17.01
CA LEU A 343 -20.29 -16.54 -17.23
C LEU A 343 -21.53 -17.10 -16.51
N GLY A 344 -21.61 -18.42 -16.35
CA GLY A 344 -22.69 -19.09 -15.62
C GLY A 344 -22.59 -19.08 -14.09
N ASN A 345 -21.49 -18.54 -13.51
CA ASN A 345 -21.24 -18.62 -12.08
C ASN A 345 -20.65 -17.32 -11.50
N ASP A 346 -21.52 -16.44 -11.02
CA ASP A 346 -21.17 -15.14 -10.44
C ASP A 346 -20.30 -15.27 -9.18
N ALA A 347 -20.59 -16.27 -8.34
CA ALA A 347 -19.83 -16.50 -7.11
C ALA A 347 -18.38 -16.93 -7.41
N LEU A 348 -18.19 -17.78 -8.44
CA LEU A 348 -16.86 -18.18 -8.89
C LEU A 348 -16.08 -16.99 -9.44
N ARG A 349 -16.72 -16.16 -10.30
CA ARG A 349 -16.08 -14.94 -10.82
C ARG A 349 -15.66 -13.98 -9.70
N ALA A 350 -16.54 -13.77 -8.73
CA ALA A 350 -16.23 -12.91 -7.58
C ALA A 350 -15.06 -13.44 -6.73
N SER A 351 -14.99 -14.76 -6.50
CA SER A 351 -13.88 -15.41 -5.81
C SER A 351 -12.57 -15.27 -6.58
N MET A 352 -12.59 -15.54 -7.89
CA MET A 352 -11.42 -15.40 -8.75
C MET A 352 -10.95 -13.96 -8.85
N SER A 353 -11.86 -12.99 -8.92
CA SER A 353 -11.55 -11.56 -8.93
C SER A 353 -10.77 -11.16 -7.69
N LYS A 354 -11.24 -11.54 -6.51
CA LYS A 354 -10.56 -11.29 -5.25
C LYS A 354 -9.13 -11.85 -5.27
N ARG A 355 -8.99 -13.10 -5.70
CA ARG A 355 -7.69 -13.78 -5.72
C ARG A 355 -6.71 -13.18 -6.73
N ALA A 356 -7.20 -12.72 -7.89
CA ALA A 356 -6.39 -12.03 -8.90
C ALA A 356 -5.80 -10.71 -8.35
N ILE A 357 -6.61 -9.92 -7.66
CA ILE A 357 -6.17 -8.69 -6.98
C ILE A 357 -5.12 -9.01 -5.91
N GLU A 358 -5.34 -10.03 -5.08
CA GLU A 358 -4.38 -10.45 -4.04
C GLU A 358 -3.02 -10.82 -4.65
N LYS A 359 -3.00 -11.62 -5.72
CA LYS A 359 -1.77 -12.06 -6.39
C LYS A 359 -0.97 -10.93 -7.05
N THR A 360 -1.67 -9.89 -7.53
CA THR A 360 -1.03 -8.77 -8.24
C THR A 360 -0.67 -7.60 -7.34
N ARG A 361 -0.90 -7.71 -6.04
CA ARG A 361 -0.64 -6.61 -5.12
C ARG A 361 0.81 -6.12 -5.12
N ASN A 362 1.77 -7.02 -5.25
CA ASN A 362 3.18 -6.65 -5.37
C ASN A 362 3.50 -5.85 -6.63
N SER A 363 2.62 -5.93 -7.63
CA SER A 363 2.75 -5.24 -8.91
C SER A 363 2.16 -3.83 -8.90
N ILE A 364 1.47 -3.36 -7.86
CA ILE A 364 1.04 -1.95 -7.84
C ILE A 364 2.25 -1.03 -7.86
N TRP A 365 2.15 0.08 -8.61
CA TRP A 365 3.28 0.96 -8.87
C TRP A 365 3.96 1.50 -7.61
N GLU A 366 3.21 1.73 -6.52
CA GLU A 366 3.77 2.12 -5.24
C GLU A 366 4.74 1.05 -4.68
N ASN A 367 4.38 -0.23 -4.72
CA ASN A 367 5.24 -1.33 -4.27
C ASN A 367 6.43 -1.54 -5.21
N VAL A 368 6.22 -1.40 -6.53
CA VAL A 368 7.29 -1.46 -7.52
C VAL A 368 8.31 -0.34 -7.32
N ALA A 369 7.86 0.89 -7.01
CA ALA A 369 8.75 2.01 -6.68
C ALA A 369 9.57 1.75 -5.40
N LEU A 370 8.96 1.16 -4.37
CA LEU A 370 9.66 0.75 -3.14
C LEU A 370 10.74 -0.30 -3.42
N ALA A 371 10.42 -1.32 -4.24
CA ALA A 371 11.38 -2.36 -4.63
C ALA A 371 12.57 -1.79 -5.39
N HIS A 372 12.32 -0.81 -6.28
CA HIS A 372 13.39 -0.11 -7.00
C HIS A 372 14.27 0.72 -6.05
N MET A 373 13.67 1.46 -5.13
CA MET A 373 14.45 2.23 -4.15
C MET A 373 15.33 1.31 -3.29
N ALA A 374 14.80 0.19 -2.81
CA ALA A 374 15.58 -0.79 -2.05
C ALA A 374 16.76 -1.35 -2.88
N MET A 375 16.54 -1.61 -4.17
CA MET A 375 17.61 -2.02 -5.08
C MET A 375 18.67 -0.92 -5.27
N PHE A 376 18.26 0.34 -5.49
CA PHE A 376 19.20 1.47 -5.66
C PHE A 376 20.09 1.62 -4.40
N GLN A 377 19.50 1.55 -3.22
CA GLN A 377 20.24 1.59 -1.95
C GLN A 377 21.23 0.43 -1.78
N SER A 378 20.88 -0.78 -2.27
CA SER A 378 21.75 -1.96 -2.16
C SER A 378 23.04 -1.86 -3.00
N ILE A 379 23.09 -0.99 -4.01
CA ILE A 379 24.27 -0.78 -4.85
C ILE A 379 25.29 0.13 -4.15
N GLU A 380 24.82 1.08 -3.37
CA GLU A 380 25.64 2.14 -2.80
C GLU A 380 26.03 1.90 -1.34
N SER A 381 25.64 0.76 -0.75
CA SER A 381 25.94 0.40 0.66
C SER A 381 25.52 1.50 1.66
N GLU A 382 24.45 2.23 1.36
CA GLU A 382 23.89 3.21 2.29
C GLU A 382 22.99 2.56 3.33
N ASP A 383 23.37 2.68 4.61
CA ASP A 383 22.58 2.16 5.74
C ASP A 383 21.38 3.07 6.11
N GLN A 384 21.19 4.19 5.43
CA GLN A 384 20.14 5.15 5.78
C GLN A 384 18.84 4.85 5.05
N LEU A 385 17.78 4.57 5.82
CA LEU A 385 16.42 4.37 5.29
C LEU A 385 15.93 5.64 4.57
N VAL A 386 15.73 5.56 3.26
CA VAL A 386 15.03 6.61 2.50
C VAL A 386 13.55 6.35 2.57
N MET A 387 12.85 7.11 3.40
CA MET A 387 11.39 6.98 3.51
C MET A 387 10.68 7.52 2.28
N PRO A 388 9.57 6.89 1.86
CA PRO A 388 8.61 7.50 0.95
C PRO A 388 8.09 8.85 1.48
N ASN A 389 7.45 9.62 0.61
CA ASN A 389 6.74 10.82 1.03
C ASN A 389 5.56 10.47 1.92
N LEU A 390 5.25 11.35 2.87
CA LEU A 390 4.06 11.15 3.69
C LEU A 390 2.80 11.25 2.83
N PRO A 391 1.92 10.25 2.87
CA PRO A 391 0.64 10.34 2.18
C PRO A 391 -0.18 11.54 2.69
N PRO A 392 -1.09 12.11 1.88
CA PRO A 392 -2.01 13.13 2.37
C PRO A 392 -2.85 12.62 3.57
N ALA A 393 -3.18 13.51 4.50
CA ALA A 393 -4.09 13.20 5.60
C ALA A 393 -5.54 13.46 5.18
N TYR A 394 -6.05 12.74 4.18
CA TYR A 394 -7.42 12.85 3.72
C TYR A 394 -8.37 11.99 4.56
N LEU A 395 -9.64 12.38 4.60
CA LEU A 395 -10.67 11.76 5.43
C LEU A 395 -11.62 10.86 4.63
N ASP A 396 -11.41 10.73 3.32
CA ASP A 396 -12.35 10.12 2.36
C ASP A 396 -12.83 8.73 2.81
N HIS A 397 -11.95 7.88 3.31
CA HIS A 397 -12.36 6.54 3.75
C HIS A 397 -12.99 6.55 5.15
N ALA A 398 -12.52 7.40 6.05
CA ALA A 398 -13.17 7.58 7.36
C ALA A 398 -14.60 8.12 7.18
N ASP A 399 -14.81 9.04 6.24
CA ASP A 399 -16.12 9.53 5.85
C ASP A 399 -16.99 8.42 5.25
N ARG A 400 -16.44 7.63 4.33
CA ARG A 400 -17.15 6.48 3.73
C ARG A 400 -17.62 5.46 4.77
N LEU A 401 -16.83 5.22 5.83
CA LEU A 401 -17.20 4.34 6.94
C LEU A 401 -18.23 4.96 7.89
N THR A 402 -18.52 6.26 7.76
CA THR A 402 -19.36 7.01 8.70
C THR A 402 -20.69 7.39 8.05
N ASP A 403 -21.77 6.98 8.66
CA ASP A 403 -23.12 7.40 8.29
C ASP A 403 -23.68 8.52 9.20
N GLU A 404 -25.00 8.65 9.29
CA GLU A 404 -25.64 9.67 10.13
C GLU A 404 -25.52 9.39 11.63
N PHE A 405 -25.27 8.15 12.02
CA PHE A 405 -25.25 7.69 13.42
C PHE A 405 -23.83 7.59 13.98
N GLY A 406 -22.87 7.02 13.22
CA GLY A 406 -21.52 6.81 13.69
C GLY A 406 -20.63 6.14 12.65
N MET A 407 -19.44 5.70 13.06
CA MET A 407 -18.52 4.95 12.23
C MET A 407 -18.82 3.46 12.33
N MET A 408 -19.08 2.82 11.17
CA MET A 408 -19.28 1.37 11.04
C MET A 408 -17.98 0.62 11.29
N GLN A 409 -18.07 -0.57 11.92
CA GLN A 409 -16.90 -1.30 12.41
C GLN A 409 -16.05 -1.88 11.27
N PHE A 410 -16.64 -2.57 10.30
CA PHE A 410 -15.91 -3.31 9.28
C PHE A 410 -16.24 -2.86 7.85
N ALA A 411 -15.31 -3.15 6.95
CA ALA A 411 -15.51 -3.06 5.51
C ALA A 411 -15.11 -4.38 4.83
N LYS A 412 -15.74 -4.66 3.70
CA LYS A 412 -15.29 -5.68 2.74
C LYS A 412 -14.52 -4.97 1.64
N PHE A 413 -13.22 -5.13 1.61
CA PHE A 413 -12.29 -4.23 0.94
C PHE A 413 -12.48 -2.79 1.45
N ASP A 414 -12.92 -1.87 0.59
CA ASP A 414 -13.20 -0.47 0.91
C ASP A 414 -14.70 -0.14 1.05
N VAL A 415 -15.57 -1.14 0.93
CA VAL A 415 -17.03 -0.97 1.03
C VAL A 415 -17.46 -1.25 2.47
N PRO A 416 -18.05 -0.28 3.18
CA PRO A 416 -18.56 -0.50 4.54
C PRO A 416 -19.54 -1.67 4.59
N ASP A 417 -19.45 -2.47 5.65
CA ASP A 417 -20.38 -3.56 5.91
C ASP A 417 -21.40 -3.17 7.00
N PRO A 418 -22.59 -2.67 6.64
CA PRO A 418 -23.58 -2.26 7.63
C PRO A 418 -23.98 -3.36 8.62
N ALA A 419 -23.88 -4.64 8.19
CA ALA A 419 -24.17 -5.77 9.08
C ALA A 419 -23.21 -5.89 10.26
N SER A 420 -22.03 -5.25 10.20
CA SER A 420 -21.07 -5.20 11.30
C SER A 420 -21.49 -4.29 12.44
N GLY A 421 -22.43 -3.36 12.20
CA GLY A 421 -22.82 -2.35 13.17
C GLY A 421 -21.70 -1.39 13.56
N TYR A 422 -21.79 -0.88 14.77
CA TYR A 422 -20.91 0.18 15.31
C TYR A 422 -20.32 -0.24 16.65
N THR A 423 -19.11 0.27 16.94
CA THR A 423 -18.50 0.08 18.25
C THR A 423 -18.13 1.39 18.92
N LEU A 424 -18.22 1.42 20.25
CA LEU A 424 -17.70 2.52 21.06
C LEU A 424 -16.18 2.71 20.82
N ASP A 425 -15.46 1.60 20.70
CA ASP A 425 -14.01 1.59 20.48
C ASP A 425 -13.59 2.39 19.25
N ASP A 426 -14.25 2.16 18.12
CA ASP A 426 -13.89 2.81 16.86
C ASP A 426 -14.32 4.28 16.85
N ASN A 427 -15.52 4.57 17.35
CA ASN A 427 -16.02 5.94 17.43
C ASN A 427 -15.23 6.79 18.43
N ALA A 428 -14.71 6.21 19.52
CA ALA A 428 -13.82 6.90 20.45
C ALA A 428 -12.47 7.26 19.79
N ARG A 429 -11.86 6.32 19.03
CA ARG A 429 -10.64 6.61 18.26
C ARG A 429 -10.90 7.65 17.17
N ALA A 430 -12.04 7.55 16.46
CA ALA A 430 -12.43 8.51 15.43
C ALA A 430 -12.58 9.92 16.01
N LEU A 431 -13.17 10.07 17.21
CA LEU A 431 -13.23 11.36 17.90
C LEU A 431 -11.83 11.93 18.17
N ILE A 432 -10.89 11.11 18.65
CA ILE A 432 -9.50 11.54 18.87
C ILE A 432 -8.88 12.01 17.56
N ALA A 433 -9.03 11.24 16.47
CA ALA A 433 -8.49 11.60 15.16
C ALA A 433 -9.04 12.95 14.67
N MET A 434 -10.34 13.21 14.81
CA MET A 434 -10.92 14.51 14.45
C MET A 434 -10.40 15.65 15.33
N CYS A 435 -10.23 15.43 16.62
CA CYS A 435 -9.62 16.41 17.51
C CYS A 435 -8.15 16.70 17.15
N MET A 436 -7.38 15.69 16.74
CA MET A 436 -6.01 15.88 16.23
C MET A 436 -6.03 16.67 14.92
N TYR A 437 -6.96 16.36 14.03
CA TYR A 437 -7.08 17.02 12.74
C TYR A 437 -7.36 18.53 12.93
N THR A 438 -8.29 18.91 13.80
CA THR A 438 -8.61 20.31 14.08
C THR A 438 -7.45 21.12 14.68
N LYS A 439 -6.52 20.45 15.35
CA LYS A 439 -5.29 21.07 15.89
C LYS A 439 -4.26 21.35 14.81
N ASP A 440 -4.12 20.46 13.83
CA ASP A 440 -3.03 20.50 12.85
C ASP A 440 -3.40 21.16 11.52
N PHE A 441 -4.69 21.19 11.19
CA PHE A 441 -5.25 21.82 10.00
C PHE A 441 -6.27 22.88 10.39
N GLU A 442 -6.58 23.82 9.50
CA GLU A 442 -7.65 24.80 9.75
C GLU A 442 -8.98 24.06 9.99
N PRO A 443 -9.65 24.30 11.14
CA PRO A 443 -10.90 23.66 11.44
C PRO A 443 -11.95 24.05 10.40
N ASN A 444 -12.49 23.08 9.70
CA ASN A 444 -13.64 23.28 8.84
C ASN A 444 -14.90 22.68 9.47
N ARG A 445 -16.07 23.15 9.06
CA ARG A 445 -17.37 22.72 9.60
C ARG A 445 -17.55 21.21 9.49
N TYR A 446 -17.10 20.62 8.40
CA TYR A 446 -17.23 19.20 8.12
C TYR A 446 -16.52 18.32 9.19
N VAL A 447 -15.26 18.65 9.53
CA VAL A 447 -14.51 17.92 10.57
C VAL A 447 -15.16 18.07 11.94
N LEU A 448 -15.69 19.26 12.25
CA LEU A 448 -16.41 19.49 13.49
C LEU A 448 -17.74 18.72 13.55
N ASP A 449 -18.45 18.60 12.44
CA ASP A 449 -19.68 17.80 12.34
C ASP A 449 -19.38 16.30 12.56
N LEU A 450 -18.28 15.76 12.00
CA LEU A 450 -17.81 14.40 12.28
C LEU A 450 -17.44 14.21 13.76
N ALA A 451 -16.67 15.14 14.33
CA ALA A 451 -16.29 15.08 15.74
C ALA A 451 -17.52 15.10 16.67
N HIS A 452 -18.52 15.91 16.33
CA HIS A 452 -19.79 15.98 17.08
C HIS A 452 -20.55 14.65 17.00
N LYS A 453 -20.65 14.06 15.82
CA LYS A 453 -21.29 12.75 15.59
C LYS A 453 -20.66 11.65 16.45
N TYR A 454 -19.34 11.55 16.49
CA TYR A 454 -18.65 10.55 17.32
C TYR A 454 -18.81 10.84 18.82
N LEU A 455 -18.86 12.10 19.24
CA LEU A 455 -19.14 12.48 20.61
C LEU A 455 -20.57 12.09 21.02
N ASP A 456 -21.55 12.32 20.14
CA ASP A 456 -22.95 11.93 20.36
C ASP A 456 -23.10 10.40 20.45
N PHE A 457 -22.35 9.65 19.60
CA PHE A 457 -22.31 8.20 19.68
C PHE A 457 -21.77 7.71 21.04
N ILE A 458 -20.70 8.32 21.54
CA ILE A 458 -20.17 8.01 22.90
C ILE A 458 -21.24 8.28 23.94
N GLY A 459 -21.97 9.41 23.84
CA GLY A 459 -23.07 9.74 24.73
C GLY A 459 -24.24 8.74 24.65
N PHE A 460 -24.56 8.25 23.44
CA PHE A 460 -25.57 7.21 23.23
C PHE A 460 -25.17 5.90 23.95
N CYS A 461 -23.90 5.55 23.91
CA CYS A 461 -23.40 4.32 24.57
C CYS A 461 -23.37 4.43 26.10
N GLN A 462 -23.42 5.65 26.69
CA GLN A 462 -23.36 5.83 28.14
C GLN A 462 -24.66 5.39 28.82
N GLN A 463 -24.57 4.53 29.83
CA GLN A 463 -25.67 3.99 30.56
C GLN A 463 -25.97 4.82 31.84
N LYS A 464 -27.06 4.50 32.53
CA LYS A 464 -27.48 5.21 33.77
C LYS A 464 -26.46 5.13 34.92
N ASP A 465 -25.63 4.09 34.93
CA ASP A 465 -24.52 3.92 35.89
C ASP A 465 -23.22 4.60 35.42
N ALA A 466 -23.32 5.39 34.34
CA ALA A 466 -22.24 6.10 33.67
C ALA A 466 -21.14 5.22 33.04
N ARG A 467 -21.33 3.90 32.96
CA ARG A 467 -20.52 3.00 32.12
C ARG A 467 -21.00 3.02 30.67
N PHE A 468 -20.22 2.47 29.78
CA PHE A 468 -20.53 2.46 28.37
C PHE A 468 -20.72 1.03 27.86
N LEU A 469 -21.73 0.81 27.01
CA LEU A 469 -21.83 -0.37 26.18
C LEU A 469 -21.02 -0.17 24.89
N ASN A 470 -20.54 -1.26 24.28
CA ASN A 470 -19.64 -1.18 23.12
C ASN A 470 -20.32 -1.43 21.78
N TYR A 471 -21.18 -2.46 21.70
CA TYR A 471 -21.68 -3.01 20.44
C TYR A 471 -23.10 -2.57 20.14
N VAL A 472 -23.30 -1.94 18.97
CA VAL A 472 -24.59 -1.43 18.49
C VAL A 472 -24.83 -1.97 17.08
N ASP A 473 -26.02 -2.50 16.79
CA ASP A 473 -26.35 -3.00 15.47
C ASP A 473 -26.77 -1.88 14.48
N VAL A 474 -27.02 -2.26 13.23
CA VAL A 474 -27.46 -1.35 12.15
C VAL A 474 -28.83 -0.69 12.43
N ASN A 475 -29.64 -1.24 13.34
CA ASN A 475 -30.91 -0.66 13.75
C ASN A 475 -30.78 0.21 14.99
N HIS A 476 -29.54 0.56 15.36
CA HIS A 476 -29.19 1.35 16.55
C HIS A 476 -29.64 0.70 17.88
N GLN A 477 -29.59 -0.65 17.95
CA GLN A 477 -29.89 -1.39 19.17
C GLN A 477 -28.61 -2.01 19.74
N PHE A 478 -28.48 -2.02 21.06
CA PHE A 478 -27.38 -2.72 21.71
C PHE A 478 -27.49 -4.23 21.50
N THR A 479 -26.39 -4.86 21.09
CA THR A 479 -26.37 -6.31 20.82
C THR A 479 -26.10 -7.13 22.08
N ASP A 480 -26.38 -8.44 22.04
CA ASP A 480 -26.09 -9.38 23.12
C ASP A 480 -24.58 -9.55 23.39
N ASP A 481 -23.72 -9.18 22.44
CA ASP A 481 -22.25 -9.19 22.64
C ASP A 481 -21.80 -8.35 23.84
N ASN A 482 -22.56 -7.32 24.16
CA ASN A 482 -22.32 -6.50 25.36
C ASN A 482 -22.43 -7.28 26.68
N ASN A 483 -23.14 -8.41 26.70
CA ASN A 483 -23.32 -9.25 27.88
C ASN A 483 -22.24 -10.33 28.02
N GLY A 484 -21.58 -10.70 26.90
CA GLY A 484 -20.62 -11.79 26.82
C GLY A 484 -19.14 -11.37 26.95
N CYS A 485 -18.83 -10.06 26.88
CA CYS A 485 -17.48 -9.54 26.82
C CYS A 485 -17.13 -8.66 28.01
N ASN A 486 -15.84 -8.58 28.34
CA ASN A 486 -15.34 -7.56 29.25
C ASN A 486 -15.23 -6.21 28.52
N LEU A 487 -16.08 -5.26 28.87
CA LEU A 487 -16.15 -3.94 28.23
C LEU A 487 -15.20 -2.90 28.87
N GLU A 488 -14.33 -3.30 29.79
CA GLU A 488 -13.44 -2.33 30.46
C GLU A 488 -12.54 -1.59 29.48
N ASP A 489 -12.02 -2.26 28.44
CA ASP A 489 -11.11 -1.65 27.47
C ASP A 489 -11.80 -0.59 26.59
N SER A 490 -13.03 -0.86 26.12
CA SER A 490 -13.82 0.11 25.39
C SER A 490 -14.22 1.31 26.25
N ASN A 491 -14.59 1.05 27.50
CA ASN A 491 -14.86 2.11 28.49
C ASN A 491 -13.61 2.97 28.73
N GLY A 492 -12.43 2.35 28.88
CA GLY A 492 -11.17 3.08 28.99
C GLY A 492 -10.87 3.98 27.77
N ARG A 493 -11.12 3.49 26.54
CA ARG A 493 -10.94 4.29 25.32
C ARG A 493 -11.92 5.47 25.24
N ALA A 494 -13.17 5.30 25.67
CA ALA A 494 -14.12 6.41 25.77
C ALA A 494 -13.59 7.49 26.74
N ILE A 495 -13.07 7.11 27.90
CA ILE A 495 -12.45 8.04 28.85
C ILE A 495 -11.25 8.77 28.22
N TRP A 496 -10.40 8.04 27.48
CA TRP A 496 -9.29 8.66 26.74
C TRP A 496 -9.80 9.68 25.70
N ALA A 497 -10.79 9.32 24.90
CA ALA A 497 -11.34 10.21 23.87
C ALA A 497 -11.96 11.48 24.46
N LEU A 498 -12.77 11.35 25.51
CA LEU A 498 -13.39 12.48 26.21
C LEU A 498 -12.34 13.42 26.81
N GLY A 499 -11.34 12.88 27.50
CA GLY A 499 -10.23 13.67 28.05
C GLY A 499 -9.41 14.35 26.96
N TYR A 500 -9.10 13.63 25.87
CA TYR A 500 -8.36 14.20 24.74
C TYR A 500 -9.11 15.35 24.09
N LEU A 501 -10.41 15.22 23.83
CA LEU A 501 -11.26 16.30 23.33
C LEU A 501 -11.17 17.54 24.24
N MET A 502 -11.29 17.33 25.56
CA MET A 502 -11.21 18.44 26.53
C MET A 502 -9.86 19.17 26.47
N SER A 503 -8.76 18.44 26.28
CA SER A 503 -7.43 19.05 26.15
C SER A 503 -7.30 19.96 24.91
N GLN A 504 -8.15 19.77 23.91
CA GLN A 504 -8.18 20.57 22.67
C GLN A 504 -9.19 21.74 22.73
N TYR A 505 -9.59 22.18 23.92
CA TYR A 505 -10.63 23.20 24.13
C TYR A 505 -10.41 24.53 23.39
N GLN A 506 -9.18 24.85 23.03
CA GLN A 506 -8.83 26.05 22.25
C GLN A 506 -9.20 25.93 20.78
N HIS A 507 -9.35 24.71 20.26
CA HIS A 507 -9.60 24.40 18.84
C HIS A 507 -11.02 23.88 18.57
N LEU A 508 -11.81 23.64 19.64
CA LEU A 508 -13.12 23.02 19.56
C LEU A 508 -14.23 23.90 20.13
N PRO A 509 -15.48 23.75 19.64
CA PRO A 509 -16.63 24.47 20.17
C PRO A 509 -16.81 24.19 21.68
N THR A 510 -17.08 25.24 22.45
CA THR A 510 -17.30 25.16 23.90
C THR A 510 -18.44 24.19 24.27
N SER A 511 -19.46 24.06 23.43
CA SER A 511 -20.57 23.10 23.61
C SER A 511 -20.09 21.66 23.68
N MET A 512 -19.20 21.27 22.73
CA MET A 512 -18.62 19.93 22.69
C MET A 512 -17.74 19.64 23.90
N VAL A 513 -16.92 20.62 24.31
CA VAL A 513 -16.06 20.49 25.49
C VAL A 513 -16.91 20.30 26.75
N LYS A 514 -18.00 21.06 26.90
CA LYS A 514 -18.94 20.90 28.03
C LYS A 514 -19.65 19.54 28.01
N GLN A 515 -20.05 19.05 26.85
CA GLN A 515 -20.68 17.73 26.70
C GLN A 515 -19.71 16.61 27.11
N ALA A 516 -18.48 16.64 26.58
CA ALA A 516 -17.43 15.70 26.97
C ALA A 516 -17.11 15.75 28.47
N TYR A 517 -17.07 16.95 29.06
CA TYR A 517 -16.88 17.13 30.49
C TYR A 517 -17.96 16.41 31.30
N LEU A 518 -19.23 16.53 30.94
CA LEU A 518 -20.34 15.90 31.65
C LEU A 518 -20.22 14.38 31.62
N TYR A 519 -20.00 13.79 30.42
CA TYR A 519 -19.84 12.35 30.27
C TYR A 519 -18.64 11.80 31.06
N LEU A 520 -17.51 12.50 31.03
CA LEU A 520 -16.31 12.08 31.74
C LEU A 520 -16.46 12.21 33.25
N ARG A 521 -17.03 13.31 33.73
CA ARG A 521 -17.26 13.56 35.17
C ARG A 521 -18.14 12.48 35.78
N ASP A 522 -19.22 12.11 35.13
CA ASP A 522 -20.13 11.08 35.62
C ASP A 522 -19.47 9.70 35.75
N SER A 523 -18.44 9.45 34.92
CA SER A 523 -17.64 8.22 34.90
C SER A 523 -16.66 8.11 36.11
N PHE A 524 -16.35 9.19 36.83
CA PHE A 524 -15.44 9.14 37.99
C PHE A 524 -15.87 8.17 39.07
N THR A 525 -17.15 7.82 39.15
CA THR A 525 -17.74 6.91 40.14
C THR A 525 -17.26 5.47 40.01
N TRP A 526 -16.88 5.03 38.81
CA TRP A 526 -16.50 3.64 38.53
C TRP A 526 -15.08 3.46 38.02
N ILE A 527 -14.42 4.51 37.46
CA ILE A 527 -13.07 4.42 36.86
C ILE A 527 -12.06 3.81 37.84
N GLU A 528 -12.16 4.13 39.15
CA GLU A 528 -11.25 3.59 40.15
C GLU A 528 -11.33 2.07 40.30
N ASN A 529 -12.39 1.42 39.81
CA ASN A 529 -12.63 -0.02 39.93
C ASN A 529 -12.12 -0.84 38.73
N LEU A 530 -11.59 -0.20 37.68
CA LEU A 530 -11.05 -0.88 36.53
C LEU A 530 -10.00 -1.91 36.92
N THR A 531 -10.03 -3.09 36.27
CA THR A 531 -9.12 -4.21 36.54
C THR A 531 -8.23 -4.56 35.37
N SER A 532 -8.71 -4.40 34.13
CA SER A 532 -7.92 -4.62 32.91
C SER A 532 -6.74 -3.65 32.88
N PRO A 533 -5.49 -4.12 32.68
CA PRO A 533 -4.32 -3.24 32.57
C PRO A 533 -4.47 -2.17 31.48
N ARG A 534 -5.06 -2.55 30.34
CA ARG A 534 -5.26 -1.63 29.20
C ARG A 534 -6.34 -0.61 29.48
N ALA A 535 -7.46 -1.02 30.07
CA ALA A 535 -8.50 -0.10 30.51
C ALA A 535 -7.98 0.94 31.51
N ILE A 536 -7.19 0.49 32.48
CA ILE A 536 -6.51 1.37 33.44
C ILE A 536 -5.60 2.36 32.70
N ALA A 537 -4.82 1.87 31.74
CA ALA A 537 -3.92 2.72 30.95
C ALA A 537 -4.68 3.77 30.14
N PHE A 538 -5.73 3.40 29.43
CA PHE A 538 -6.56 4.37 28.68
C PHE A 538 -7.24 5.38 29.61
N ALA A 539 -7.72 4.95 30.78
CA ALA A 539 -8.30 5.85 31.75
C ALA A 539 -7.25 6.86 32.29
N ILE A 540 -6.03 6.43 32.59
CA ILE A 540 -4.94 7.34 32.98
C ILE A 540 -4.66 8.37 31.88
N LYS A 541 -4.60 7.95 30.62
CA LYS A 541 -4.41 8.86 29.48
C LYS A 541 -5.52 9.92 29.43
N GLY A 542 -6.78 9.51 29.51
CA GLY A 542 -7.92 10.43 29.50
C GLY A 542 -7.90 11.41 30.66
N LEU A 543 -7.59 10.94 31.87
CA LEU A 543 -7.47 11.78 33.06
C LEU A 543 -6.28 12.75 32.98
N TYR A 544 -5.15 12.33 32.39
CA TYR A 544 -4.01 13.21 32.12
C TYR A 544 -4.38 14.35 31.17
N TYR A 545 -5.12 14.05 30.09
CA TYR A 545 -5.61 15.08 29.17
C TYR A 545 -6.67 15.99 29.81
N TYR A 546 -7.53 15.45 30.68
CA TYR A 546 -8.43 16.28 31.49
C TYR A 546 -7.65 17.31 32.31
N LEU A 547 -6.52 16.93 32.94
CA LEU A 547 -5.71 17.84 33.75
C LEU A 547 -5.06 18.98 32.94
N GLN A 548 -4.98 18.86 31.61
CA GLN A 548 -4.56 19.96 30.73
C GLN A 548 -5.67 21.00 30.51
N TYR A 549 -6.94 20.60 30.70
CA TYR A 549 -8.08 21.49 30.62
C TYR A 549 -8.38 22.12 31.99
N GLU A 550 -8.41 21.33 33.05
CA GLU A 550 -8.78 21.78 34.39
C GLU A 550 -7.91 21.08 35.48
N THR A 551 -7.31 21.88 36.33
CA THR A 551 -6.56 21.39 37.47
C THR A 551 -7.51 20.80 38.54
N SER A 552 -7.40 19.52 38.87
CA SER A 552 -8.26 18.82 39.79
C SER A 552 -7.48 17.88 40.72
N ARG A 553 -7.49 18.14 42.03
CA ARG A 553 -6.89 17.26 43.03
C ARG A 553 -7.55 15.88 43.06
N THR A 554 -8.85 15.83 42.81
CA THR A 554 -9.61 14.57 42.74
C THR A 554 -9.10 13.72 41.60
N VAL A 555 -8.90 14.32 40.40
CA VAL A 555 -8.41 13.60 39.23
C VAL A 555 -6.96 13.16 39.41
N VAL A 556 -6.08 13.97 40.02
CA VAL A 556 -4.71 13.57 40.34
C VAL A 556 -4.71 12.36 41.32
N ASN A 557 -5.60 12.35 42.32
CA ASN A 557 -5.74 11.22 43.21
C ASN A 557 -6.23 9.95 42.47
N LEU A 558 -7.12 10.08 41.51
CA LEU A 558 -7.62 8.98 40.70
C LEU A 558 -6.50 8.40 39.84
N VAL A 559 -5.72 9.26 39.16
CA VAL A 559 -4.51 8.86 38.41
C VAL A 559 -3.55 8.09 39.32
N ASN A 560 -3.30 8.59 40.56
CA ASN A 560 -2.46 7.90 41.52
C ASN A 560 -2.98 6.50 41.89
N LYS A 561 -4.28 6.34 42.11
CA LYS A 561 -4.88 5.03 42.44
C LYS A 561 -4.69 4.04 41.29
N LEU A 562 -4.98 4.47 40.06
CA LEU A 562 -4.86 3.65 38.87
C LEU A 562 -3.39 3.28 38.58
N ALA A 563 -2.47 4.26 38.63
CA ALA A 563 -1.04 4.02 38.44
C ALA A 563 -0.42 3.10 39.50
N ASN A 564 -0.83 3.22 40.74
CA ASN A 564 -0.43 2.28 41.80
C ASN A 564 -0.91 0.85 41.50
N ARG A 565 -2.06 0.68 40.83
CA ARG A 565 -2.55 -0.63 40.41
C ARG A 565 -1.71 -1.21 39.32
N LEU A 566 -1.40 -0.43 38.24
CA LEU A 566 -0.47 -0.85 37.19
C LEU A 566 0.93 -1.16 37.75
N GLN A 567 1.42 -0.36 38.71
CA GLN A 567 2.68 -0.63 39.37
C GLN A 567 2.64 -1.99 40.08
N LYS A 568 1.56 -2.32 40.83
CA LYS A 568 1.43 -3.64 41.49
C LYS A 568 1.42 -4.78 40.47
N ILE A 569 0.70 -4.63 39.34
CA ILE A 569 0.66 -5.61 38.26
C ILE A 569 2.07 -5.82 37.72
N TYR A 570 2.82 -4.74 37.40
CA TYR A 570 4.20 -4.80 36.96
C TYR A 570 5.10 -5.52 37.96
N MET A 571 5.03 -5.17 39.26
CA MET A 571 5.88 -5.76 40.32
C MET A 571 5.65 -7.26 40.51
N VAL A 572 4.47 -7.78 40.16
CA VAL A 572 4.16 -9.22 40.21
C VAL A 572 4.68 -9.99 39.01
N ALA A 573 4.63 -9.38 37.84
CA ALA A 573 4.91 -10.07 36.57
C ALA A 573 6.39 -9.96 36.12
N HIS A 574 7.07 -8.84 36.43
CA HIS A 574 8.42 -8.55 35.97
C HIS A 574 9.50 -9.38 36.67
N ASP A 575 10.62 -9.60 35.99
CA ASP A 575 11.89 -10.05 36.55
C ASP A 575 13.09 -9.39 35.83
N GLU A 576 14.31 -9.86 36.07
CA GLU A 576 15.52 -9.28 35.48
C GLU A 576 15.52 -9.33 33.94
N THR A 577 14.91 -10.36 33.34
CA THR A 577 14.87 -10.63 31.90
C THR A 577 13.56 -10.21 31.25
N TRP A 578 12.48 -10.10 32.02
CA TRP A 578 11.11 -9.81 31.56
C TRP A 578 10.56 -8.56 32.27
N LYS A 579 10.78 -7.40 31.67
CA LYS A 579 10.38 -6.10 32.25
C LYS A 579 9.00 -5.69 31.74
N TRP A 580 8.00 -6.53 32.01
CA TRP A 580 6.64 -6.35 31.50
C TRP A 580 5.57 -6.60 32.56
N TYR A 581 4.34 -6.14 32.27
CA TYR A 581 3.18 -6.17 33.18
C TYR A 581 2.47 -7.53 33.20
N GLU A 582 2.62 -8.35 32.17
CA GLU A 582 1.88 -9.58 31.91
C GLU A 582 2.85 -10.70 31.49
N PRO A 583 2.46 -11.99 31.52
CA PRO A 583 3.33 -13.08 31.08
C PRO A 583 3.54 -13.14 29.56
N CYS A 584 2.86 -12.26 28.81
CA CYS A 584 2.98 -12.15 27.36
C CYS A 584 2.80 -10.70 26.89
N LEU A 585 3.35 -10.40 25.70
CA LEU A 585 3.00 -9.23 24.90
C LEU A 585 1.83 -9.63 24.02
N THR A 586 0.76 -8.82 23.99
CA THR A 586 -0.47 -9.13 23.26
C THR A 586 -0.82 -8.02 22.28
N TYR A 587 -1.90 -7.30 22.49
CA TYR A 587 -2.31 -6.13 21.70
C TYR A 587 -2.17 -4.84 22.53
N ALA A 588 -2.13 -3.71 21.85
CA ALA A 588 -2.06 -2.38 22.48
C ALA A 588 -0.97 -2.28 23.56
N ASN A 589 0.17 -2.93 23.34
CA ASN A 589 1.23 -3.06 24.35
C ASN A 589 1.75 -1.70 24.80
N ALA A 590 1.98 -0.78 23.88
CA ALA A 590 2.63 0.50 24.14
C ALA A 590 1.83 1.43 25.06
N VAL A 591 0.51 1.24 25.22
CA VAL A 591 -0.31 2.09 26.10
C VAL A 591 0.04 1.95 27.57
N LEU A 592 0.60 0.80 28.00
CA LEU A 592 0.96 0.56 29.40
C LEU A 592 2.12 1.44 29.87
N PRO A 593 3.29 1.44 29.20
CA PRO A 593 4.37 2.38 29.52
C PRO A 593 3.99 3.84 29.29
N GLU A 594 3.16 4.15 28.29
CA GLU A 594 2.67 5.51 28.04
C GLU A 594 1.88 6.05 29.22
N ALA A 595 0.92 5.25 29.73
CA ALA A 595 0.11 5.62 30.89
C ALA A 595 0.96 5.85 32.13
N MET A 596 1.98 5.05 32.36
CA MET A 596 2.89 5.24 33.50
C MET A 596 3.74 6.51 33.35
N MET A 597 4.16 6.87 32.12
CA MET A 597 4.84 8.13 31.86
C MET A 597 3.90 9.33 32.11
N MET A 598 2.66 9.28 31.60
CA MET A 598 1.66 10.31 31.84
C MET A 598 1.29 10.43 33.34
N ALA A 599 1.23 9.31 34.07
CA ALA A 599 1.02 9.31 35.51
C ALA A 599 2.18 10.00 36.25
N TRP A 600 3.42 9.82 35.81
CA TRP A 600 4.54 10.59 36.36
C TRP A 600 4.39 12.08 36.05
N MET A 601 4.07 12.44 34.81
CA MET A 601 3.87 13.84 34.42
C MET A 601 2.77 14.54 35.23
N ALA A 602 1.70 13.78 35.58
CA ALA A 602 0.59 14.30 36.38
C ALA A 602 0.88 14.38 37.89
N THR A 603 1.77 13.54 38.43
CA THR A 603 1.91 13.35 39.87
C THR A 603 3.31 13.62 40.43
N GLY A 604 4.33 13.66 39.56
CA GLY A 604 5.74 13.81 39.93
C GLY A 604 6.39 12.57 40.56
N LYS A 605 5.69 11.42 40.69
CA LYS A 605 6.21 10.22 41.37
C LYS A 605 7.24 9.49 40.51
N ALA A 606 8.51 9.55 40.92
CA ALA A 606 9.65 8.96 40.18
C ALA A 606 9.50 7.44 39.91
N ALA A 607 8.84 6.69 40.77
CA ALA A 607 8.60 5.26 40.54
C ALA A 607 7.79 4.97 39.29
N TYR A 608 6.85 5.83 38.90
CA TYR A 608 6.07 5.66 37.68
C TYR A 608 6.93 5.88 36.44
N LYS A 609 7.79 6.91 36.45
CA LYS A 609 8.76 7.17 35.39
C LYS A 609 9.69 5.97 35.17
N HIS A 610 10.25 5.44 36.26
CA HIS A 610 11.17 4.32 36.19
C HIS A 610 10.52 3.08 35.56
N ILE A 611 9.29 2.74 35.97
CA ILE A 611 8.55 1.62 35.37
C ILE A 611 8.24 1.90 33.87
N ALA A 612 7.83 3.13 33.55
CA ALA A 612 7.57 3.53 32.17
C ALA A 612 8.80 3.34 31.28
N GLU A 613 9.95 3.85 31.72
CA GLU A 613 11.21 3.74 30.97
C GLU A 613 11.64 2.27 30.81
N GLN A 614 11.66 1.48 31.88
CA GLN A 614 12.04 0.07 31.82
C GLN A 614 11.14 -0.77 30.91
N SER A 615 9.82 -0.60 31.05
CA SER A 615 8.86 -1.38 30.26
C SER A 615 8.83 -0.95 28.80
N PHE A 616 9.03 0.34 28.50
CA PHE A 616 9.08 0.80 27.11
C PHE A 616 10.38 0.42 26.43
N GLU A 617 11.51 0.50 27.11
CA GLU A 617 12.79 0.01 26.59
C GLU A 617 12.72 -1.49 26.29
N PHE A 618 12.12 -2.28 27.21
CA PHE A 618 11.88 -3.70 26.98
C PHE A 618 11.01 -3.95 25.74
N LEU A 619 9.87 -3.25 25.62
CA LEU A 619 9.00 -3.37 24.43
C LEU A 619 9.75 -3.00 23.15
N CYS A 620 10.48 -1.90 23.15
CA CYS A 620 11.30 -1.49 22.01
C CYS A 620 12.35 -2.55 21.62
N SER A 621 12.97 -3.22 22.61
CA SER A 621 13.94 -4.29 22.35
C SER A 621 13.33 -5.50 21.64
N LYS A 622 12.01 -5.70 21.79
CA LYS A 622 11.25 -6.79 21.13
C LYS A 622 10.65 -6.40 19.79
N THR A 623 10.33 -5.13 19.58
CA THR A 623 9.58 -4.66 18.40
C THR A 623 10.44 -3.91 17.39
N PHE A 624 11.49 -3.19 17.79
CA PHE A 624 12.38 -2.51 16.84
C PHE A 624 13.55 -3.40 16.43
N ARG A 625 13.82 -3.49 15.15
CA ARG A 625 14.94 -4.19 14.51
C ARG A 625 15.67 -3.22 13.59
N ASN A 626 16.84 -2.72 14.00
CA ASN A 626 17.61 -1.73 13.24
C ASN A 626 16.73 -0.59 12.70
N GLN A 627 16.34 -0.66 11.43
CA GLN A 627 15.59 0.38 10.72
C GLN A 627 14.13 0.02 10.44
N TYR A 628 13.58 -1.03 10.99
CA TYR A 628 12.16 -1.37 10.83
C TYR A 628 11.53 -1.80 12.16
N MET A 629 10.20 -1.67 12.24
CA MET A 629 9.43 -2.14 13.39
C MET A 629 8.74 -3.47 13.05
N LYS A 630 8.97 -4.49 13.88
CA LYS A 630 8.23 -5.75 13.85
C LYS A 630 7.11 -5.68 14.86
N VAL A 631 5.88 -5.81 14.40
CA VAL A 631 4.68 -5.81 15.26
C VAL A 631 4.51 -7.18 15.91
N ILE A 632 4.04 -7.20 17.17
CA ILE A 632 3.66 -8.45 17.83
C ILE A 632 2.42 -9.03 17.15
N SER A 633 2.52 -10.29 16.72
CA SER A 633 1.43 -10.99 16.04
C SER A 633 0.22 -11.17 16.98
N ASN A 634 -0.99 -10.94 16.44
CA ASN A 634 -2.23 -11.21 17.17
C ASN A 634 -2.63 -12.71 17.15
N ARG A 635 -1.89 -13.56 16.43
CA ARG A 635 -2.18 -14.99 16.30
C ARG A 635 -1.64 -15.80 17.49
N ASN A 636 -0.36 -15.55 17.84
CA ASN A 636 0.33 -16.37 18.84
C ASN A 636 0.89 -15.57 20.01
N TRP A 637 0.78 -14.22 19.97
CA TRP A 637 1.38 -13.32 20.94
C TRP A 637 2.90 -13.58 21.14
N TYR A 638 3.53 -12.93 22.10
CA TYR A 638 4.92 -13.18 22.46
C TYR A 638 4.99 -13.48 23.95
N HIS A 639 5.25 -14.75 24.31
CA HIS A 639 5.25 -15.19 25.70
C HIS A 639 6.63 -15.08 26.37
N LYS A 640 6.63 -14.94 27.68
CA LYS A 640 7.83 -14.80 28.50
C LYS A 640 8.87 -15.92 28.27
N ASN A 641 8.42 -17.12 27.95
CA ASN A 641 9.28 -18.30 27.73
C ASN A 641 9.61 -18.55 26.25
N ASP A 642 9.12 -17.70 25.34
CA ASP A 642 9.45 -17.82 23.94
C ASP A 642 10.91 -17.39 23.73
N GLY A 643 11.70 -18.22 23.06
CA GLY A 643 13.06 -17.88 22.67
C GLY A 643 13.08 -16.72 21.67
N GLU A 644 14.26 -16.15 21.40
CA GLU A 644 14.45 -15.06 20.44
C GLU A 644 13.95 -15.39 19.00
N GLN A 645 13.66 -16.65 18.73
CA GLN A 645 13.25 -17.19 17.42
C GLN A 645 11.74 -17.35 17.25
N CYS A 646 10.89 -16.80 18.12
CA CYS A 646 9.45 -16.73 17.84
C CYS A 646 9.20 -15.77 16.68
N ASN A 647 9.38 -16.28 15.47
CA ASN A 647 9.35 -15.55 14.19
C ASN A 647 8.03 -15.78 13.46
N ASP A 648 6.89 -15.69 14.15
CA ASP A 648 5.62 -15.68 13.43
C ASP A 648 5.47 -14.37 12.69
N GLU A 649 5.73 -14.42 11.39
CA GLU A 649 5.36 -13.34 10.48
C GLU A 649 3.85 -13.41 10.21
N GLY A 650 3.21 -12.25 10.14
CA GLY A 650 1.77 -12.13 9.93
C GLY A 650 0.98 -11.92 11.23
N GLY A 651 -0.31 -11.64 11.07
CA GLY A 651 -1.17 -11.18 12.16
C GLY A 651 -0.74 -9.83 12.74
N GLU A 652 -0.08 -8.99 11.92
CA GLU A 652 0.39 -7.66 12.32
C GLU A 652 -0.71 -6.63 12.06
N GLN A 653 -1.10 -5.87 13.09
CA GLN A 653 -2.20 -4.91 13.01
C GLN A 653 -1.73 -3.46 13.09
N PRO A 654 -2.34 -2.54 12.31
CA PRO A 654 -2.04 -1.11 12.29
C PRO A 654 -2.10 -0.41 13.64
N ILE A 655 -2.96 -0.87 14.55
CA ILE A 655 -3.15 -0.31 15.89
C ILE A 655 -1.86 -0.31 16.72
N GLU A 656 -1.02 -1.33 16.60
CA GLU A 656 0.24 -1.44 17.35
C GLU A 656 1.22 -0.33 16.96
N ILE A 657 1.27 0.01 15.67
CA ILE A 657 2.09 1.12 15.17
C ILE A 657 1.58 2.44 15.74
N ALA A 658 0.28 2.71 15.62
CA ALA A 658 -0.30 3.97 16.08
C ALA A 658 -0.06 4.19 17.59
N TYR A 659 -0.32 3.19 18.41
CA TYR A 659 -0.12 3.30 19.86
C TYR A 659 1.35 3.39 20.26
N THR A 660 2.24 2.71 19.54
CA THR A 660 3.69 2.90 19.73
C THR A 660 4.11 4.34 19.41
N MET A 661 3.55 4.94 18.36
CA MET A 661 3.86 6.32 17.99
C MET A 661 3.34 7.33 19.04
N PHE A 662 2.14 7.14 19.59
CA PHE A 662 1.66 7.96 20.72
C PHE A 662 2.59 7.86 21.93
N THR A 663 3.03 6.65 22.25
CA THR A 663 3.97 6.44 23.35
C THR A 663 5.30 7.15 23.10
N LEU A 664 5.86 7.03 21.89
CA LEU A 664 7.09 7.71 21.51
C LEU A 664 6.96 9.24 21.59
N GLN A 665 5.81 9.80 21.17
CA GLN A 665 5.52 11.23 21.32
C GLN A 665 5.46 11.63 22.79
N THR A 666 4.75 10.86 23.63
CA THR A 666 4.65 11.11 25.07
C THR A 666 6.03 11.10 25.75
N PHE A 667 6.88 10.12 25.38
CA PHE A 667 8.24 10.05 25.91
C PHE A 667 9.12 11.21 25.43
N TYR A 668 8.96 11.64 24.18
CA TYR A 668 9.64 12.84 23.68
C TYR A 668 9.20 14.09 24.42
N ASP A 669 7.89 14.29 24.59
CA ASP A 669 7.33 15.44 25.33
C ASP A 669 7.80 15.47 26.78
N ALA A 670 7.94 14.30 27.41
CA ALA A 670 8.38 14.15 28.80
C ALA A 670 9.88 14.34 29.01
N THR A 671 10.71 14.02 28.02
CA THR A 671 12.19 13.94 28.21
C THR A 671 13.00 14.83 27.29
N GLY A 672 12.45 15.24 26.15
CA GLY A 672 13.15 15.99 25.10
C GLY A 672 14.15 15.17 24.28
N HIS A 673 14.25 13.83 24.45
CA HIS A 673 15.21 13.01 23.75
C HIS A 673 14.81 12.75 22.29
N SER A 674 15.58 13.30 21.34
CA SER A 674 15.31 13.19 19.88
C SER A 674 15.32 11.76 19.33
N ALA A 675 15.92 10.79 20.02
CA ALA A 675 15.90 9.39 19.65
C ALA A 675 14.45 8.82 19.54
N TYR A 676 13.50 9.35 20.33
CA TYR A 676 12.10 8.97 20.22
C TYR A 676 11.47 9.44 18.91
N LEU A 677 11.84 10.62 18.43
CA LEU A 677 11.38 11.14 17.13
C LEU A 677 11.88 10.29 15.96
N GLU A 678 13.14 9.81 16.02
CA GLU A 678 13.67 8.92 15.00
C GLU A 678 12.96 7.55 15.01
N LYS A 679 12.66 7.02 16.21
CA LYS A 679 11.85 5.81 16.32
C LYS A 679 10.41 5.99 15.79
N MET A 680 9.80 7.17 15.94
CA MET A 680 8.49 7.47 15.34
C MET A 680 8.55 7.36 13.81
N ARG A 681 9.60 7.89 13.18
CA ARG A 681 9.82 7.79 11.74
C ARG A 681 9.93 6.32 11.30
N VAL A 682 10.69 5.52 12.04
CA VAL A 682 10.84 4.08 11.77
C VAL A 682 9.51 3.35 11.96
N ALA A 683 8.76 3.63 13.02
CA ALA A 683 7.44 3.03 13.24
C ALA A 683 6.47 3.38 12.12
N PHE A 684 6.35 4.65 11.75
CA PHE A 684 5.45 5.07 10.67
C PHE A 684 5.81 4.45 9.31
N SER A 685 7.11 4.20 9.06
CA SER A 685 7.57 3.59 7.81
C SER A 685 6.97 2.20 7.55
N TRP A 686 6.48 1.51 8.58
CA TRP A 686 5.76 0.25 8.46
C TRP A 686 4.52 0.38 7.54
N TYR A 687 3.74 1.45 7.68
CA TYR A 687 2.61 1.75 6.78
C TYR A 687 3.06 1.98 5.34
N LEU A 688 4.26 2.50 5.16
CA LEU A 688 4.84 2.87 3.88
C LEU A 688 5.63 1.72 3.22
N GLY A 689 5.49 0.49 3.71
CA GLY A 689 6.11 -0.70 3.13
C GLY A 689 7.42 -1.13 3.78
N ASN A 690 7.91 -0.46 4.83
CA ASN A 690 9.06 -0.94 5.60
C ASN A 690 8.63 -1.99 6.63
N ASN A 691 8.13 -3.10 6.11
CA ASN A 691 7.60 -4.26 6.84
C ASN A 691 8.08 -5.56 6.19
N HIS A 692 7.73 -6.73 6.74
CA HIS A 692 8.22 -8.01 6.24
C HIS A 692 7.77 -8.32 4.80
N LEU A 693 6.60 -7.83 4.36
CA LEU A 693 6.10 -8.03 3.00
C LEU A 693 6.65 -7.01 1.98
N LYS A 694 7.31 -5.96 2.43
CA LYS A 694 7.74 -4.83 1.59
C LYS A 694 6.58 -4.20 0.79
N GLN A 695 5.41 -4.13 1.41
CA GLN A 695 4.19 -3.60 0.79
C GLN A 695 3.60 -2.46 1.61
N VAL A 696 3.06 -1.44 0.92
CA VAL A 696 2.30 -0.37 1.57
C VAL A 696 1.06 -0.95 2.26
N VAL A 697 0.75 -0.44 3.45
CA VAL A 697 -0.41 -0.86 4.24
C VAL A 697 -1.53 0.18 4.19
N TYR A 698 -1.25 1.43 3.86
CA TYR A 698 -2.30 2.38 3.50
C TYR A 698 -2.76 2.18 2.05
N ASN A 699 -3.99 2.57 1.74
CA ASN A 699 -4.51 2.54 0.38
C ASN A 699 -4.44 3.94 -0.26
N PRO A 700 -3.59 4.15 -1.28
CA PRO A 700 -3.41 5.48 -1.89
C PRO A 700 -4.60 5.97 -2.72
N LEU A 701 -5.63 5.13 -2.94
CA LEU A 701 -6.84 5.47 -3.69
C LEU A 701 -8.00 5.87 -2.78
N THR A 702 -8.15 5.17 -1.65
CA THR A 702 -9.23 5.43 -0.68
C THR A 702 -8.78 6.34 0.46
N TYR A 703 -7.46 6.44 0.67
CA TYR A 703 -6.82 7.05 1.84
C TYR A 703 -7.12 6.33 3.16
N GLY A 704 -7.71 5.13 3.09
CA GLY A 704 -7.89 4.22 4.22
C GLY A 704 -6.64 3.39 4.51
N CYS A 705 -6.76 2.48 5.47
CA CYS A 705 -5.71 1.55 5.85
C CYS A 705 -6.22 0.11 5.77
N TYR A 706 -5.40 -0.77 5.20
CA TYR A 706 -5.67 -2.20 5.21
C TYR A 706 -5.59 -2.76 6.62
N ASP A 707 -6.38 -3.81 6.91
CA ASP A 707 -6.56 -4.33 8.27
C ASP A 707 -5.32 -5.02 8.86
N GLY A 708 -4.30 -5.25 8.07
CA GLY A 708 -3.01 -5.72 8.56
C GLY A 708 -2.24 -6.58 7.59
N LEU A 709 -1.15 -7.15 8.09
CA LEU A 709 -0.27 -8.04 7.35
C LEU A 709 -0.43 -9.47 7.83
N GLU A 710 -0.67 -10.36 6.88
CA GLU A 710 -0.62 -11.80 7.07
C GLU A 710 0.81 -12.32 6.77
N THR A 711 1.05 -13.62 6.88
CA THR A 711 2.38 -14.19 6.63
C THR A 711 2.92 -13.89 5.22
N SER A 712 2.03 -13.92 4.21
CA SER A 712 2.43 -13.75 2.79
C SER A 712 1.54 -12.79 2.00
N SER A 713 0.57 -12.15 2.64
CA SER A 713 -0.39 -11.26 1.99
C SER A 713 -0.80 -10.11 2.90
N VAL A 714 -1.38 -9.07 2.31
CA VAL A 714 -2.03 -7.97 3.04
C VAL A 714 -3.52 -8.30 3.18
N ASN A 715 -4.09 -8.17 4.38
CA ASN A 715 -5.54 -8.20 4.55
C ASN A 715 -6.13 -6.92 3.95
N GLN A 716 -6.76 -7.02 2.81
CA GLN A 716 -7.18 -5.88 2.00
C GLN A 716 -8.47 -5.19 2.48
N ASN A 717 -9.11 -5.68 3.51
CA ASN A 717 -10.21 -4.97 4.13
C ASN A 717 -9.68 -3.67 4.77
N GLN A 718 -10.53 -2.68 4.90
CA GLN A 718 -10.20 -1.35 5.40
C GLN A 718 -11.23 -0.95 6.46
N GLY A 719 -11.22 -1.66 7.58
CA GLY A 719 -12.12 -1.42 8.70
C GLY A 719 -11.83 -0.11 9.45
N ALA A 720 -12.72 0.22 10.36
CA ALA A 720 -12.64 1.45 11.14
C ALA A 720 -11.37 1.53 12.00
N GLU A 721 -11.04 0.48 12.75
CA GLU A 721 -9.85 0.45 13.61
C GLU A 721 -8.58 0.77 12.85
N SER A 722 -8.35 0.06 11.76
CA SER A 722 -7.13 0.20 10.94
C SER A 722 -7.04 1.59 10.30
N THR A 723 -8.15 2.06 9.73
CA THR A 723 -8.21 3.38 9.07
C THR A 723 -7.99 4.52 10.06
N VAL A 724 -8.64 4.48 11.21
CA VAL A 724 -8.52 5.55 12.21
C VAL A 724 -7.14 5.51 12.89
N CYS A 725 -6.60 4.33 13.19
CA CYS A 725 -5.25 4.19 13.74
C CYS A 725 -4.19 4.73 12.78
N TYR A 726 -4.29 4.40 11.47
CA TYR A 726 -3.42 5.00 10.46
C TYR A 726 -3.55 6.53 10.41
N LEU A 727 -4.78 7.06 10.41
CA LEU A 727 -5.01 8.51 10.38
C LEU A 727 -4.38 9.20 11.59
N MET A 728 -4.56 8.67 12.80
CA MET A 728 -3.93 9.19 14.01
C MET A 728 -2.40 9.16 13.90
N ALA A 729 -1.82 8.05 13.44
CA ALA A 729 -0.38 7.93 13.22
C ALA A 729 0.13 8.94 12.18
N ARG A 730 -0.64 9.14 11.10
CA ARG A 730 -0.32 10.11 10.05
C ARG A 730 -0.34 11.56 10.58
N LEU A 731 -1.30 11.89 11.43
CA LEU A 731 -1.39 13.20 12.08
C LEU A 731 -0.25 13.43 13.08
N LEU A 732 0.21 12.40 13.80
CA LEU A 732 1.44 12.50 14.62
C LEU A 732 2.65 12.85 13.77
N MET A 733 2.75 12.36 12.52
CA MET A 733 3.85 12.74 11.62
C MET A 733 3.76 14.20 11.15
N GLU A 734 2.58 14.82 11.08
CA GLU A 734 2.46 16.27 10.85
C GLU A 734 3.05 17.06 12.01
N GLN A 735 2.74 16.66 13.25
CA GLN A 735 3.31 17.28 14.44
C GLN A 735 4.83 17.10 14.49
N TRP A 736 5.33 15.92 14.15
CA TRP A 736 6.76 15.65 14.04
C TRP A 736 7.46 16.58 13.04
N ASN A 737 6.90 16.80 11.85
CA ASN A 737 7.44 17.70 10.85
C ASN A 737 7.53 19.15 11.38
N LYS A 738 6.47 19.63 12.04
CA LYS A 738 6.43 20.96 12.67
C LYS A 738 7.48 21.10 13.77
N GLN A 739 7.63 20.10 14.64
CA GLN A 739 8.61 20.08 15.72
C GLN A 739 10.05 20.06 15.21
N LYS A 740 10.33 19.26 14.18
CA LYS A 740 11.65 19.19 13.54
C LYS A 740 12.02 20.53 12.90
N TYR A 741 11.09 21.21 12.24
CA TYR A 741 11.30 22.53 11.67
C TYR A 741 11.63 23.56 12.75
N VAL A 742 10.89 23.59 13.84
CA VAL A 742 11.13 24.48 14.99
C VAL A 742 12.47 24.18 15.66
N ALA A 743 12.81 22.92 15.87
CA ALA A 743 14.09 22.51 16.44
C ALA A 743 15.29 22.89 15.55
N SER A 744 15.15 22.84 14.24
CA SER A 744 16.21 23.28 13.29
C SER A 744 16.42 24.81 13.29
N GLN A 745 15.40 25.58 13.68
CA GLN A 745 15.47 27.05 13.78
C GLN A 745 15.96 27.52 15.15
N ASN A 746 15.80 26.72 16.21
CA ASN A 746 16.13 27.05 17.60
C ASN A 746 17.27 26.18 18.14
N THR A 747 18.53 26.60 17.98
CA THR A 747 19.67 25.98 18.68
C THR A 747 19.66 26.19 20.20
N ASN A 748 18.63 26.84 20.76
CA ASN A 748 18.46 27.16 22.19
C ASN A 748 17.07 26.79 22.73
N ALA A 749 16.57 25.59 22.45
CA ALA A 749 15.26 25.15 22.99
C ALA A 749 15.32 24.87 24.50
N ARG A 750 14.46 25.53 25.27
CA ARG A 750 14.23 25.24 26.69
C ARG A 750 13.51 23.89 26.86
N PRO A 751 13.80 23.14 27.95
CA PRO A 751 13.06 21.91 28.25
C PRO A 751 11.57 22.22 28.49
N PRO A 752 10.67 21.23 28.26
CA PRO A 752 9.24 21.43 28.39
C PRO A 752 8.80 21.81 29.79
N LEU A 753 7.73 22.62 29.85
CA LEU A 753 7.13 23.10 31.08
C LEU A 753 6.51 21.92 31.87
N TYR A 754 7.06 21.64 33.04
CA TYR A 754 6.39 20.82 34.03
C TYR A 754 5.14 21.54 34.55
N LEU A 755 4.02 20.84 34.66
CA LEU A 755 2.89 21.30 35.46
C LEU A 755 3.31 21.30 36.94
N SER A 756 3.96 22.37 37.39
CA SER A 756 4.25 22.56 38.84
C SER A 756 2.94 22.94 39.54
N LEU A 757 2.33 21.94 40.17
CA LEU A 757 1.32 22.18 41.19
C LEU A 757 2.03 22.54 42.51
N ASN A 758 2.25 23.86 42.78
CA ASN A 758 2.48 24.37 44.12
C ASN A 758 1.16 24.44 44.89
#